data_b879b69d00e300abba16fd33fcbe1860
#
_entry.id   b879b69d00e300abba16fd33fcbe1860
#
_cell.length_a   1.000
_cell.length_b   1.000
_cell.length_c   1.000
_cell.angle_alpha   90.00
_cell.angle_beta   90.00
_cell.angle_gamma   90.00
#
_symmetry.space_group_name_H-M   'P 1'
#
loop_
_entity.id
_entity.type
_entity.pdbx_description
1 polymer ?
#
loop_
_entity_poly.entity_id
_entity_poly.type
_entity_poly.pdbx_seq_one_letter_code
_entity_poly.pdbx_strand_id
1 'polypeptide(L)'
;MPSITGLTAAEVEARRAAGQTNQPPKSQTKTTGEIVRDNVCTYFNLVFLVLAVMLALVHSWLNMGFLGIVFWNTLIGIVQQLRAKRTIDKLTLVSAQKLRCLRDGQWCEVLSDDLVQDDVVEFGAGDQIAADAVVLDGSAQANESLITGEARAIPKECGAELKSGSFLMAGRCVARLTRVGAESYASRLTAEAQADGHRVARGEMMRSLDKLIKFIGVALIPIGAVLIWKQHWVLELSMKETVDATVAALIGMIPEGLYLLTSVALAVSMMRLARRKVLTRDMNCIETLARVDTLCVDKTGTITESTMQADDPLPLAENTPITEILSAFYAGGQPDNDTARALTARFGQGGTAWAAVRTIPFNTAYKYSAKDFGAQGCYVVGAPDVLAGSRAGELADRLTPLLAQGRRVLLLAKYNGTLPDPPAALDPAQLEFLALLPLQNRIRESAPKTFRFFAKQGVKIKVISGDDPQAVSHVAANAGIAGAEHWVDAATLQSEAALAEAAEKCTVFGRVTPEQKRQLVHALQAKGHTVAMTGDGVNDVLALKDADCGIAMASGAQAASQVAQLVLLDSDFAALPGVVAEGRRVINNIQRSASLFLVKNIFSFLLSIVALALPLAYPFQPLQLSLVTFATIGAPAFFLALEPNHELVHGKFMRNVLRKALPGGLTDFLLVFCAQGFGYAFDIPSDMVGTICTLVILCVGLQILWGVCIPFTPLHWAIWGSMTVAGVGGVFLLARWLPLVRLDLGGTLVLVVLLALSAPTLAGLVFMGERLHGMVNDWKNKKARKHV
;
A
#
# COMPACT_ATOMS: atom_id res chain seq x y z
N MET A 1 -37.71 19.15 25.51
CA MET A 1 -37.18 18.29 24.42
C MET A 1 -37.70 16.89 24.65
N PRO A 2 -38.21 16.15 23.67
CA PRO A 2 -38.59 14.75 23.86
C PRO A 2 -37.33 14.01 24.33
N SER A 3 -37.48 13.18 25.35
CA SER A 3 -36.37 12.34 25.86
C SER A 3 -35.91 11.42 24.73
N ILE A 4 -34.62 11.57 24.32
CA ILE A 4 -34.01 10.71 23.32
C ILE A 4 -33.92 9.33 23.96
N THR A 5 -34.67 8.37 23.46
CA THR A 5 -34.68 6.98 23.91
C THR A 5 -33.97 6.12 22.88
N GLY A 6 -33.00 5.29 23.32
CA GLY A 6 -32.38 4.27 22.48
C GLY A 6 -33.24 3.01 22.37
N LEU A 7 -32.86 2.11 21.49
CA LEU A 7 -33.51 0.80 21.32
C LEU A 7 -33.28 -0.09 22.55
N THR A 8 -34.24 -0.91 22.86
CA THR A 8 -34.13 -1.99 23.84
C THR A 8 -33.39 -3.20 23.22
N ALA A 9 -32.82 -4.07 24.08
CA ALA A 9 -32.16 -5.29 23.60
C ALA A 9 -33.08 -6.18 22.73
N ALA A 10 -34.39 -6.25 23.06
CA ALA A 10 -35.37 -7.00 22.27
C ALA A 10 -35.60 -6.39 20.88
N GLU A 11 -35.65 -5.05 20.78
CA GLU A 11 -35.80 -4.33 19.49
C GLU A 11 -34.55 -4.48 18.63
N VAL A 12 -33.35 -4.45 19.24
CA VAL A 12 -32.09 -4.69 18.53
C VAL A 12 -32.08 -6.09 17.90
N GLU A 13 -32.51 -7.12 18.66
CA GLU A 13 -32.55 -8.49 18.15
C GLU A 13 -33.61 -8.66 17.04
N ALA A 14 -34.75 -7.99 17.17
CA ALA A 14 -35.78 -7.96 16.13
C ALA A 14 -35.24 -7.31 14.82
N ARG A 15 -34.46 -6.21 14.91
CA ARG A 15 -33.80 -5.58 13.76
C ARG A 15 -32.74 -6.48 13.13
N ARG A 16 -31.95 -7.20 13.96
CA ARG A 16 -30.98 -8.18 13.46
C ARG A 16 -31.67 -9.34 12.73
N ALA A 17 -32.74 -9.89 13.29
CA ALA A 17 -33.53 -10.95 12.65
C ALA A 17 -34.17 -10.51 11.33
N ALA A 18 -34.55 -9.22 11.22
CA ALA A 18 -35.06 -8.61 10.00
C ALA A 18 -33.96 -8.27 8.97
N GLY A 19 -32.68 -8.52 9.28
CA GLY A 19 -31.54 -8.18 8.40
C GLY A 19 -31.21 -6.69 8.32
N GLN A 20 -31.76 -5.88 9.23
CA GLN A 20 -31.56 -4.43 9.28
C GLN A 20 -30.28 -4.08 10.07
N THR A 21 -29.16 -4.69 9.67
CA THR A 21 -27.83 -4.49 10.27
C THR A 21 -26.94 -3.64 9.37
N ASN A 22 -25.99 -2.92 9.96
CA ASN A 22 -25.03 -2.13 9.21
C ASN A 22 -23.86 -2.94 8.66
N GLN A 23 -24.06 -4.24 8.45
CA GLN A 23 -23.04 -5.08 7.82
C GLN A 23 -22.86 -4.69 6.34
N PRO A 24 -21.62 -4.49 5.88
CA PRO A 24 -21.38 -4.19 4.48
C PRO A 24 -21.87 -5.35 3.60
N PRO A 25 -22.45 -5.09 2.43
CA PRO A 25 -23.07 -6.10 1.56
C PRO A 25 -22.09 -7.16 1.03
N LYS A 26 -20.79 -6.89 1.06
CA LYS A 26 -19.70 -7.85 0.82
C LYS A 26 -18.55 -7.52 1.75
N SER A 27 -18.03 -8.56 2.42
CA SER A 27 -16.76 -8.41 3.14
C SER A 27 -15.67 -7.89 2.18
N GLN A 28 -14.83 -6.97 2.62
CA GLN A 28 -13.70 -6.48 1.83
C GLN A 28 -12.69 -7.60 1.49
N THR A 29 -12.76 -8.74 2.18
CA THR A 29 -11.95 -9.92 1.97
C THR A 29 -12.74 -11.01 1.24
N LYS A 30 -12.10 -11.69 0.27
CA LYS A 30 -12.69 -12.81 -0.46
C LYS A 30 -13.19 -13.89 0.50
N THR A 31 -14.35 -14.49 0.21
CA THR A 31 -14.84 -15.64 0.94
C THR A 31 -13.95 -16.87 0.73
N THR A 32 -14.03 -17.85 1.64
CA THR A 32 -13.28 -19.11 1.50
C THR A 32 -13.63 -19.82 0.18
N GLY A 33 -14.91 -19.81 -0.21
CA GLY A 33 -15.37 -20.41 -1.47
C GLY A 33 -14.81 -19.68 -2.70
N GLU A 34 -14.77 -18.36 -2.67
CA GLU A 34 -14.17 -17.55 -3.74
C GLU A 34 -12.66 -17.81 -3.87
N ILE A 35 -11.93 -17.93 -2.76
CA ILE A 35 -10.50 -18.27 -2.78
C ILE A 35 -10.29 -19.62 -3.45
N VAL A 36 -11.05 -20.63 -3.08
CA VAL A 36 -10.95 -21.98 -3.69
C VAL A 36 -11.28 -21.90 -5.17
N ARG A 37 -12.42 -21.29 -5.53
CA ARG A 37 -12.83 -21.16 -6.93
C ARG A 37 -11.80 -20.42 -7.77
N ASP A 38 -11.27 -19.31 -7.28
CA ASP A 38 -10.31 -18.46 -8.02
C ASP A 38 -8.95 -19.14 -8.23
N ASN A 39 -8.58 -20.11 -7.39
CA ASN A 39 -7.36 -20.89 -7.57
C ASN A 39 -7.59 -22.14 -8.41
N VAL A 40 -8.76 -22.77 -8.35
CA VAL A 40 -9.10 -23.97 -9.13
C VAL A 40 -9.57 -23.62 -10.53
N CYS A 41 -10.50 -22.66 -10.67
CA CYS A 41 -11.12 -22.30 -11.94
C CYS A 41 -10.33 -21.20 -12.67
N THR A 42 -9.03 -21.38 -12.83
CA THR A 42 -8.21 -20.46 -13.64
C THR A 42 -8.27 -20.84 -15.11
N TYR A 43 -8.06 -19.87 -16.01
CA TYR A 43 -7.97 -20.13 -17.43
C TYR A 43 -6.91 -21.21 -17.75
N PHE A 44 -5.74 -21.15 -17.14
CA PHE A 44 -4.69 -22.12 -17.38
C PHE A 44 -5.01 -23.50 -16.83
N ASN A 45 -5.68 -23.62 -15.69
CA ASN A 45 -6.11 -24.93 -15.19
C ASN A 45 -7.12 -25.59 -16.15
N LEU A 46 -7.98 -24.79 -16.79
CA LEU A 46 -8.86 -25.30 -17.85
C LEU A 46 -8.06 -25.79 -19.06
N VAL A 47 -7.05 -25.02 -19.49
CA VAL A 47 -6.15 -25.45 -20.59
C VAL A 47 -5.43 -26.75 -20.21
N PHE A 48 -4.86 -26.83 -18.99
CA PHE A 48 -4.20 -28.06 -18.52
C PHE A 48 -5.15 -29.25 -18.48
N LEU A 49 -6.40 -29.05 -18.12
CA LEU A 49 -7.42 -30.11 -18.17
C LEU A 49 -7.64 -30.60 -19.61
N VAL A 50 -7.75 -29.68 -20.58
CA VAL A 50 -7.89 -30.03 -22.00
C VAL A 50 -6.67 -30.81 -22.49
N LEU A 51 -5.45 -30.32 -22.16
CA LEU A 51 -4.21 -31.03 -22.55
C LEU A 51 -4.09 -32.40 -21.90
N ALA A 52 -4.53 -32.56 -20.65
CA ALA A 52 -4.59 -33.86 -20.00
C ALA A 52 -5.56 -34.82 -20.67
N VAL A 53 -6.73 -34.34 -21.07
CA VAL A 53 -7.70 -35.15 -21.82
C VAL A 53 -7.11 -35.58 -23.16
N MET A 54 -6.40 -34.69 -23.88
CA MET A 54 -5.74 -35.07 -25.15
C MET A 54 -4.69 -36.17 -24.93
N LEU A 55 -3.85 -36.09 -23.90
CA LEU A 55 -2.86 -37.10 -23.54
C LEU A 55 -3.53 -38.45 -23.16
N ALA A 56 -4.63 -38.38 -22.41
CA ALA A 56 -5.39 -39.58 -22.03
C ALA A 56 -5.99 -40.32 -23.25
N LEU A 57 -6.51 -39.56 -24.22
CA LEU A 57 -7.07 -40.15 -25.46
C LEU A 57 -6.03 -40.89 -26.29
N VAL A 58 -4.76 -40.47 -26.25
CA VAL A 58 -3.64 -41.16 -26.92
C VAL A 58 -2.87 -42.10 -26.00
N HIS A 59 -3.41 -42.42 -24.82
CA HIS A 59 -2.82 -43.33 -23.82
C HIS A 59 -1.40 -42.93 -23.36
N SER A 60 -1.10 -41.62 -23.33
CA SER A 60 0.22 -41.09 -22.94
C SER A 60 0.25 -40.69 -21.43
N TRP A 61 -0.01 -41.70 -20.57
CA TRP A 61 -0.21 -41.46 -19.11
C TRP A 61 1.01 -40.85 -18.39
N LEU A 62 2.22 -41.22 -18.77
CA LEU A 62 3.46 -40.73 -18.18
C LEU A 62 3.65 -39.23 -18.41
N ASN A 63 3.20 -38.72 -19.57
CA ASN A 63 3.28 -37.32 -19.93
C ASN A 63 2.28 -36.42 -19.16
N MET A 64 1.35 -37.04 -18.41
CA MET A 64 0.44 -36.29 -17.49
C MET A 64 1.10 -35.88 -16.18
N GLY A 65 2.39 -36.15 -15.95
CA GLY A 65 3.12 -35.81 -14.72
C GLY A 65 3.07 -34.31 -14.33
N PHE A 66 2.88 -33.41 -15.31
CA PHE A 66 2.69 -32.00 -15.05
C PHE A 66 1.44 -31.70 -14.19
N LEU A 67 0.41 -32.54 -14.21
CA LEU A 67 -0.78 -32.37 -13.37
C LEU A 67 -0.44 -32.41 -11.87
N GLY A 68 0.58 -33.18 -11.49
CA GLY A 68 1.09 -33.16 -10.12
C GLY A 68 1.60 -31.78 -9.70
N ILE A 69 2.30 -31.09 -10.59
CA ILE A 69 2.79 -29.72 -10.35
C ILE A 69 1.61 -28.75 -10.24
N VAL A 70 0.63 -28.86 -11.15
CA VAL A 70 -0.59 -28.01 -11.13
C VAL A 70 -1.39 -28.23 -9.83
N PHE A 71 -1.55 -29.49 -9.40
CA PHE A 71 -2.25 -29.83 -8.16
C PHE A 71 -1.57 -29.22 -6.94
N TRP A 72 -0.25 -29.42 -6.78
CA TRP A 72 0.49 -28.87 -5.66
C TRP A 72 0.53 -27.34 -5.66
N ASN A 73 0.69 -26.72 -6.84
CA ASN A 73 0.63 -25.27 -6.98
C ASN A 73 -0.74 -24.72 -6.52
N THR A 74 -1.83 -25.33 -6.96
CA THR A 74 -3.20 -24.93 -6.58
C THR A 74 -3.41 -25.10 -5.07
N LEU A 75 -2.99 -26.23 -4.50
CA LEU A 75 -3.14 -26.50 -3.08
C LEU A 75 -2.34 -25.52 -2.21
N ILE A 76 -1.08 -25.26 -2.56
CA ILE A 76 -0.23 -24.28 -1.87
C ILE A 76 -0.87 -22.89 -1.92
N GLY A 77 -1.40 -22.48 -3.08
CA GLY A 77 -2.08 -21.22 -3.28
C GLY A 77 -3.30 -21.06 -2.38
N ILE A 78 -4.17 -22.05 -2.32
CA ILE A 78 -5.36 -22.06 -1.47
C ILE A 78 -4.94 -21.96 0.00
N VAL A 79 -4.04 -22.83 0.47
CA VAL A 79 -3.62 -22.86 1.88
C VAL A 79 -3.01 -21.51 2.31
N GLN A 80 -2.16 -20.93 1.48
CA GLN A 80 -1.49 -19.67 1.82
C GLN A 80 -2.46 -18.48 1.81
N GLN A 81 -3.38 -18.41 0.83
CA GLN A 81 -4.39 -17.36 0.79
C GLN A 81 -5.38 -17.47 1.96
N LEU A 82 -5.76 -18.68 2.37
CA LEU A 82 -6.60 -18.89 3.55
C LEU A 82 -5.90 -18.47 4.86
N ARG A 83 -4.59 -18.75 4.99
CA ARG A 83 -3.80 -18.29 6.14
C ARG A 83 -3.69 -16.77 6.17
N ALA A 84 -3.43 -16.15 5.04
CA ALA A 84 -3.37 -14.69 4.91
C ALA A 84 -4.70 -14.05 5.28
N LYS A 85 -5.83 -14.57 4.73
CA LYS A 85 -7.16 -14.11 5.07
C LYS A 85 -7.41 -14.13 6.58
N ARG A 86 -7.18 -15.27 7.24
CA ARG A 86 -7.40 -15.39 8.70
C ARG A 86 -6.60 -14.37 9.51
N THR A 87 -5.39 -14.03 9.06
CA THR A 87 -4.55 -13.03 9.74
C THR A 87 -5.09 -11.61 9.52
N ILE A 88 -5.52 -11.29 8.31
CA ILE A 88 -6.08 -9.98 7.98
C ILE A 88 -7.42 -9.78 8.69
N ASP A 89 -8.31 -10.78 8.66
CA ASP A 89 -9.62 -10.71 9.32
C ASP A 89 -9.48 -10.39 10.83
N LYS A 90 -8.50 -11.01 11.51
CA LYS A 90 -8.20 -10.69 12.92
C LYS A 90 -7.77 -9.25 13.15
N LEU A 91 -6.97 -8.67 12.26
CA LEU A 91 -6.49 -7.29 12.40
C LEU A 91 -7.55 -6.26 12.02
N THR A 92 -8.40 -6.58 11.04
CA THR A 92 -9.51 -5.72 10.66
C THR A 92 -10.50 -5.55 11.81
N LEU A 93 -10.75 -6.62 12.58
CA LEU A 93 -11.58 -6.53 13.80
C LEU A 93 -10.97 -5.61 14.87
N VAL A 94 -9.65 -5.55 14.99
CA VAL A 94 -8.97 -4.65 15.95
C VAL A 94 -9.06 -3.18 15.51
N SER A 95 -9.13 -2.92 14.21
CA SER A 95 -9.23 -1.57 13.64
C SER A 95 -10.66 -1.13 13.30
N ALA A 96 -11.67 -1.95 13.63
CA ALA A 96 -13.05 -1.64 13.35
C ALA A 96 -13.52 -0.42 14.18
N GLN A 97 -14.31 0.44 13.53
CA GLN A 97 -14.86 1.64 14.17
C GLN A 97 -15.79 1.26 15.32
N LYS A 98 -15.54 1.83 16.49
CA LYS A 98 -16.46 1.79 17.63
C LYS A 98 -17.17 3.13 17.75
N LEU A 99 -18.46 3.11 17.93
CA LEU A 99 -19.29 4.29 18.08
C LEU A 99 -20.07 4.19 19.40
N ARG A 100 -20.29 5.34 20.04
CA ARG A 100 -21.14 5.43 21.22
C ARG A 100 -22.60 5.37 20.78
N CYS A 101 -23.29 4.35 21.21
CA CYS A 101 -24.70 4.08 20.89
C CYS A 101 -25.53 4.05 22.16
N LEU A 102 -26.71 4.63 22.12
CA LEU A 102 -27.67 4.62 23.22
C LEU A 102 -28.57 3.40 23.10
N ARG A 103 -28.45 2.43 24.01
CA ARG A 103 -29.29 1.23 24.09
C ARG A 103 -29.73 1.00 25.53
N ASP A 104 -30.93 0.54 25.75
CA ASP A 104 -31.55 0.33 27.08
C ASP A 104 -31.35 1.54 28.02
N GLY A 105 -31.40 2.76 27.46
CA GLY A 105 -31.22 4.00 28.22
C GLY A 105 -29.78 4.29 28.66
N GLN A 106 -28.80 3.50 28.25
CA GLN A 106 -27.38 3.67 28.58
C GLN A 106 -26.51 3.82 27.31
N TRP A 107 -25.48 4.66 27.42
CA TRP A 107 -24.48 4.79 26.37
C TRP A 107 -23.47 3.64 26.43
N CYS A 108 -23.39 2.87 25.36
CA CYS A 108 -22.44 1.78 25.19
C CYS A 108 -21.60 1.93 23.92
N GLU A 109 -20.43 1.31 23.87
CA GLU A 109 -19.62 1.24 22.66
C GLU A 109 -20.05 0.05 21.80
N VAL A 110 -20.43 0.31 20.56
CA VAL A 110 -20.87 -0.70 19.59
C VAL A 110 -19.98 -0.61 18.36
N LEU A 111 -19.61 -1.75 17.79
CA LEU A 111 -18.90 -1.78 16.51
C LEU A 111 -19.81 -1.27 15.39
N SER A 112 -19.25 -0.54 14.44
CA SER A 112 -19.98 -0.01 13.27
C SER A 112 -20.85 -1.07 12.58
N ASP A 113 -20.31 -2.29 12.42
CA ASP A 113 -20.96 -3.38 11.71
C ASP A 113 -22.09 -4.04 12.54
N ASP A 114 -22.10 -3.83 13.87
CA ASP A 114 -23.11 -4.33 14.81
C ASP A 114 -24.25 -3.32 15.06
N LEU A 115 -24.19 -2.16 14.45
CA LEU A 115 -25.28 -1.18 14.49
C LEU A 115 -26.49 -1.69 13.72
N VAL A 116 -27.68 -1.29 14.16
CA VAL A 116 -28.92 -1.64 13.49
C VAL A 116 -29.71 -0.37 13.13
N GLN A 117 -30.69 -0.50 12.25
CA GLN A 117 -31.59 0.60 11.91
C GLN A 117 -32.27 1.14 13.17
N ASP A 118 -32.46 2.44 13.23
CA ASP A 118 -33.04 3.21 14.35
C ASP A 118 -32.15 3.29 15.61
N ASP A 119 -30.91 2.74 15.61
CA ASP A 119 -29.94 3.02 16.67
C ASP A 119 -29.68 4.54 16.79
N VAL A 120 -29.54 5.00 18.02
CA VAL A 120 -29.14 6.38 18.33
C VAL A 120 -27.66 6.43 18.64
N VAL A 121 -26.91 7.15 17.82
CA VAL A 121 -25.46 7.16 17.83
C VAL A 121 -24.95 8.58 18.04
N GLU A 122 -23.89 8.73 18.82
CA GLU A 122 -23.15 9.98 18.99
C GLU A 122 -21.98 10.02 18.03
N PHE A 123 -21.91 11.08 17.22
CA PHE A 123 -20.80 11.36 16.31
C PHE A 123 -20.06 12.61 16.76
N GLY A 124 -18.72 12.57 16.74
CA GLY A 124 -17.82 13.67 17.06
C GLY A 124 -16.91 14.07 15.89
N ALA A 125 -16.16 15.14 16.07
CA ALA A 125 -15.16 15.55 15.08
C ALA A 125 -14.14 14.44 14.82
N GLY A 126 -13.89 14.14 13.55
CA GLY A 126 -13.01 13.04 13.11
C GLY A 126 -13.72 11.71 12.86
N ASP A 127 -14.97 11.53 13.30
CA ASP A 127 -15.73 10.32 13.05
C ASP A 127 -16.24 10.26 11.60
N GLN A 128 -16.19 9.06 11.03
CA GLN A 128 -16.89 8.77 9.80
C GLN A 128 -18.33 8.37 10.11
N ILE A 129 -19.27 8.88 9.32
CA ILE A 129 -20.68 8.51 9.41
C ILE A 129 -20.85 7.10 8.87
N ALA A 130 -21.13 6.16 9.79
CA ALA A 130 -21.14 4.73 9.50
C ALA A 130 -22.37 4.29 8.66
N ALA A 131 -23.51 4.97 8.85
CA ALA A 131 -24.77 4.71 8.17
C ALA A 131 -25.51 6.03 7.94
N ASP A 132 -26.49 6.04 7.05
CA ASP A 132 -27.30 7.26 6.88
C ASP A 132 -28.08 7.54 8.16
N ALA A 133 -28.09 8.79 8.61
CA ALA A 133 -28.70 9.18 9.88
C ALA A 133 -29.38 10.56 9.79
N VAL A 134 -30.21 10.86 10.78
CA VAL A 134 -30.80 12.18 10.98
C VAL A 134 -30.38 12.71 12.35
N VAL A 135 -29.90 13.95 12.39
CA VAL A 135 -29.47 14.62 13.61
C VAL A 135 -30.69 14.86 14.52
N LEU A 136 -30.61 14.39 15.76
CA LEU A 136 -31.62 14.57 16.79
C LEU A 136 -31.30 15.75 17.71
N ASP A 137 -29.98 15.90 18.02
CA ASP A 137 -29.50 16.95 18.94
C ASP A 137 -28.08 17.33 18.61
N GLY A 138 -27.68 18.56 18.96
CA GLY A 138 -26.36 19.09 18.69
C GLY A 138 -26.23 19.74 17.32
N SER A 139 -25.00 20.16 17.01
CA SER A 139 -24.63 20.74 15.71
C SER A 139 -23.22 20.31 15.30
N ALA A 140 -23.05 20.03 14.02
CA ALA A 140 -21.77 19.59 13.50
C ALA A 140 -21.53 20.12 12.06
N GLN A 141 -20.29 20.09 11.62
CA GLN A 141 -19.91 20.36 10.24
C GLN A 141 -19.46 19.07 9.59
N ALA A 142 -20.22 18.62 8.59
CA ALA A 142 -19.92 17.40 7.83
C ALA A 142 -19.21 17.74 6.51
N ASN A 143 -18.26 16.91 6.13
CA ASN A 143 -17.62 16.95 4.82
C ASN A 143 -18.10 15.74 4.02
N GLU A 144 -18.76 16.00 2.91
CA GLU A 144 -19.31 14.99 2.02
C GLU A 144 -18.40 14.73 0.80
N SER A 145 -17.19 15.26 0.78
CA SER A 145 -16.26 15.19 -0.38
C SER A 145 -15.86 13.78 -0.80
N LEU A 146 -15.84 12.82 0.12
CA LEU A 146 -15.57 11.42 -0.21
C LEU A 146 -16.65 10.81 -1.09
N ILE A 147 -17.84 11.39 -1.08
CA ILE A 147 -19.03 10.89 -1.76
C ILE A 147 -19.36 11.77 -2.97
N THR A 148 -19.36 13.10 -2.78
CA THR A 148 -19.76 14.08 -3.80
C THR A 148 -18.59 14.65 -4.62
N GLY A 149 -17.36 14.53 -4.10
CA GLY A 149 -16.15 15.17 -4.67
C GLY A 149 -15.98 16.65 -4.26
N GLU A 150 -16.99 17.27 -3.62
CA GLU A 150 -16.93 18.67 -3.21
C GLU A 150 -16.40 18.83 -1.77
N ALA A 151 -15.28 19.53 -1.59
CA ALA A 151 -14.58 19.67 -0.32
C ALA A 151 -15.20 20.69 0.66
N ARG A 152 -16.45 21.11 0.46
CA ARG A 152 -17.10 22.11 1.30
C ARG A 152 -17.66 21.49 2.59
N ALA A 153 -17.36 22.12 3.72
CA ALA A 153 -18.00 21.79 4.99
C ALA A 153 -19.47 22.23 4.97
N ILE A 154 -20.39 21.31 5.28
CA ILE A 154 -21.83 21.54 5.28
C ILE A 154 -22.29 21.53 6.74
N PRO A 155 -22.91 22.63 7.24
CA PRO A 155 -23.46 22.66 8.58
C PRO A 155 -24.64 21.67 8.68
N LYS A 156 -24.66 20.90 9.76
CA LYS A 156 -25.70 19.92 10.09
C LYS A 156 -26.28 20.26 11.45
N GLU A 157 -27.52 20.70 11.44
CA GLU A 157 -28.30 21.04 12.62
C GLU A 157 -29.37 19.98 12.88
N CYS A 158 -30.09 20.11 13.95
CA CYS A 158 -31.21 19.20 14.28
C CYS A 158 -32.18 19.05 13.11
N GLY A 159 -32.49 17.80 12.73
CA GLY A 159 -33.31 17.45 11.58
C GLY A 159 -32.51 17.28 10.26
N ALA A 160 -31.24 17.65 10.20
CA ALA A 160 -30.44 17.49 9.01
C ALA A 160 -30.03 16.01 8.76
N GLU A 161 -30.00 15.60 7.50
CA GLU A 161 -29.52 14.27 7.10
C GLU A 161 -27.97 14.21 7.11
N LEU A 162 -27.43 13.14 7.67
CA LEU A 162 -26.05 12.71 7.59
C LEU A 162 -25.96 11.54 6.61
N LYS A 163 -25.13 11.65 5.59
CA LYS A 163 -24.93 10.58 4.61
C LYS A 163 -23.77 9.67 5.03
N SER A 164 -23.96 8.37 4.94
CA SER A 164 -22.91 7.38 5.17
C SER A 164 -21.71 7.64 4.26
N GLY A 165 -20.49 7.40 4.77
CA GLY A 165 -19.25 7.66 4.06
C GLY A 165 -18.76 9.11 4.10
N SER A 166 -19.59 10.09 4.55
CA SER A 166 -19.11 11.43 4.96
C SER A 166 -18.43 11.38 6.33
N PHE A 167 -17.79 12.48 6.73
CA PHE A 167 -17.15 12.57 8.04
C PHE A 167 -17.37 13.95 8.68
N LEU A 168 -17.32 13.99 10.02
CA LEU A 168 -17.45 15.25 10.75
C LEU A 168 -16.09 15.95 10.85
N MET A 169 -16.04 17.22 10.43
CA MET A 169 -14.86 18.08 10.58
C MET A 169 -14.80 18.76 11.94
N ALA A 170 -15.96 19.16 12.47
CA ALA A 170 -16.07 19.87 13.74
C ALA A 170 -17.45 19.66 14.36
N GLY A 171 -17.55 19.89 15.67
CA GLY A 171 -18.79 19.76 16.42
C GLY A 171 -19.06 18.35 16.90
N ARG A 172 -20.24 18.16 17.50
CA ARG A 172 -20.74 16.88 18.00
C ARG A 172 -22.25 16.85 17.81
N CYS A 173 -22.80 15.72 17.40
CA CYS A 173 -24.22 15.53 17.27
C CYS A 173 -24.66 14.12 17.67
N VAL A 174 -25.89 14.02 18.13
CA VAL A 174 -26.58 12.73 18.35
C VAL A 174 -27.55 12.53 17.20
N ALA A 175 -27.45 11.37 16.54
CA ALA A 175 -28.23 11.10 15.35
C ALA A 175 -28.87 9.70 15.40
N ARG A 176 -30.02 9.54 14.76
CA ARG A 176 -30.69 8.25 14.60
C ARG A 176 -30.39 7.70 13.22
N LEU A 177 -29.96 6.43 13.16
CA LEU A 177 -29.68 5.74 11.92
C LEU A 177 -30.98 5.47 11.16
N THR A 178 -31.00 5.81 9.87
CA THR A 178 -32.18 5.66 9.02
C THR A 178 -32.05 4.55 8.00
N ARG A 179 -30.89 4.42 7.37
CA ARG A 179 -30.56 3.38 6.39
C ARG A 179 -29.20 2.78 6.71
N VAL A 180 -29.17 1.46 6.83
CA VAL A 180 -27.99 0.70 7.26
C VAL A 180 -27.54 -0.30 6.19
N GLY A 181 -26.32 -0.78 6.26
CA GLY A 181 -25.77 -1.83 5.42
C GLY A 181 -25.88 -1.54 3.91
N ALA A 182 -26.50 -2.45 3.16
CA ALA A 182 -26.64 -2.34 1.70
C ALA A 182 -27.50 -1.14 1.26
N GLU A 183 -28.41 -0.67 2.12
CA GLU A 183 -29.33 0.43 1.82
C GLU A 183 -28.70 1.80 2.09
N SER A 184 -27.55 1.86 2.75
CA SER A 184 -26.86 3.11 3.03
C SER A 184 -26.37 3.79 1.74
N TYR A 185 -26.29 5.12 1.76
CA TYR A 185 -25.89 5.93 0.59
C TYR A 185 -24.53 5.50 0.00
N ALA A 186 -23.51 5.30 0.85
CA ALA A 186 -22.20 4.88 0.42
C ALA A 186 -22.21 3.47 -0.22
N SER A 187 -23.01 2.55 0.34
CA SER A 187 -23.13 1.19 -0.21
C SER A 187 -23.79 1.17 -1.58
N ARG A 188 -24.86 1.95 -1.74
CA ARG A 188 -25.56 2.09 -3.04
C ARG A 188 -24.65 2.70 -4.10
N LEU A 189 -23.95 3.79 -3.77
CA LEU A 189 -23.00 4.43 -4.68
C LEU A 189 -21.87 3.47 -5.10
N THR A 190 -21.37 2.67 -4.16
CA THR A 190 -20.35 1.65 -4.44
C THR A 190 -20.88 0.55 -5.35
N ALA A 191 -22.11 0.11 -5.15
CA ALA A 191 -22.77 -0.89 -6.00
C ALA A 191 -22.99 -0.38 -7.42
N GLU A 192 -23.43 0.87 -7.58
CA GLU A 192 -23.58 1.54 -8.88
C GLU A 192 -22.23 1.64 -9.61
N ALA A 193 -21.17 2.10 -8.92
CA ALA A 193 -19.82 2.20 -9.48
C ALA A 193 -19.25 0.83 -9.89
N GLN A 194 -19.60 -0.25 -9.16
CA GLN A 194 -19.20 -1.62 -9.54
C GLN A 194 -19.99 -2.14 -10.74
N ALA A 195 -21.26 -1.79 -10.86
CA ALA A 195 -22.10 -2.14 -12.01
C ALA A 195 -21.58 -1.49 -13.30
N ASP A 196 -21.10 -0.25 -13.22
CA ASP A 196 -20.50 0.49 -14.34
C ASP A 196 -19.08 0.00 -14.73
N GLY A 197 -18.60 -1.09 -14.12
CA GLY A 197 -17.35 -1.74 -14.51
C GLY A 197 -16.08 -0.99 -14.11
N HIS A 198 -16.16 -0.02 -13.21
CA HIS A 198 -14.99 0.65 -12.64
C HIS A 198 -14.20 -0.34 -11.78
N ARG A 199 -13.20 -0.98 -12.40
CA ARG A 199 -12.28 -1.88 -11.71
C ARG A 199 -11.32 -1.06 -10.86
N VAL A 200 -11.17 -1.43 -9.60
CA VAL A 200 -10.09 -0.93 -8.73
C VAL A 200 -8.77 -1.00 -9.50
N ALA A 201 -8.04 0.11 -9.55
CA ALA A 201 -6.78 0.21 -10.29
C ALA A 201 -5.77 -0.79 -9.72
N ARG A 202 -5.44 -1.83 -10.50
CA ARG A 202 -4.41 -2.82 -10.13
C ARG A 202 -3.02 -2.20 -10.26
N GLY A 203 -2.07 -2.61 -9.42
CA GLY A 203 -0.67 -2.19 -9.51
C GLY A 203 -0.05 -2.44 -10.90
N GLU A 204 1.06 -1.77 -11.20
CA GLU A 204 1.76 -1.87 -12.51
C GLU A 204 2.23 -3.30 -12.78
N MET A 205 2.77 -3.96 -11.76
CA MET A 205 3.23 -5.34 -11.83
C MET A 205 2.08 -6.29 -12.20
N MET A 206 0.95 -6.23 -11.47
CA MET A 206 -0.20 -7.10 -11.73
C MET A 206 -0.82 -6.84 -13.10
N ARG A 207 -0.92 -5.57 -13.51
CA ARG A 207 -1.40 -5.20 -14.87
C ARG A 207 -0.49 -5.75 -15.97
N SER A 208 0.81 -5.72 -15.73
CA SER A 208 1.81 -6.25 -16.68
C SER A 208 1.72 -7.77 -16.81
N LEU A 209 1.54 -8.46 -15.67
CA LEU A 209 1.33 -9.91 -15.66
C LEU A 209 0.01 -10.29 -16.33
N ASP A 210 -1.09 -9.59 -16.05
CA ASP A 210 -2.38 -9.83 -16.70
C ASP A 210 -2.30 -9.68 -18.22
N LYS A 211 -1.57 -8.67 -18.73
CA LYS A 211 -1.34 -8.49 -20.16
C LYS A 211 -0.56 -9.65 -20.78
N LEU A 212 0.51 -10.10 -20.10
CA LEU A 212 1.32 -11.23 -20.55
C LEU A 212 0.47 -12.51 -20.60
N ILE A 213 -0.30 -12.78 -19.55
CA ILE A 213 -1.17 -13.95 -19.45
C ILE A 213 -2.23 -13.96 -20.56
N LYS A 214 -2.84 -12.81 -20.82
CA LYS A 214 -3.82 -12.68 -21.92
C LYS A 214 -3.18 -12.91 -23.28
N PHE A 215 -2.00 -12.33 -23.52
CA PHE A 215 -1.27 -12.53 -24.78
C PHE A 215 -0.96 -14.00 -25.00
N ILE A 216 -0.38 -14.69 -24.03
CA ILE A 216 -0.07 -16.11 -24.09
C ILE A 216 -1.36 -16.92 -24.29
N GLY A 217 -2.41 -16.63 -23.50
CA GLY A 217 -3.67 -17.36 -23.55
C GLY A 217 -4.35 -17.30 -24.94
N VAL A 218 -4.29 -16.16 -25.60
CA VAL A 218 -4.83 -16.00 -26.97
C VAL A 218 -3.92 -16.71 -27.98
N ALA A 219 -2.60 -16.65 -27.82
CA ALA A 219 -1.64 -17.25 -28.75
C ALA A 219 -1.62 -18.79 -28.70
N LEU A 220 -1.93 -19.39 -27.54
CA LEU A 220 -1.91 -20.86 -27.37
C LEU A 220 -2.86 -21.58 -28.31
N ILE A 221 -4.08 -21.05 -28.53
CA ILE A 221 -5.12 -21.73 -29.31
C ILE A 221 -4.70 -21.88 -30.78
N PRO A 222 -4.37 -20.82 -31.54
CA PRO A 222 -3.98 -20.95 -32.92
C PRO A 222 -2.67 -21.72 -33.09
N ILE A 223 -1.69 -21.53 -32.23
CA ILE A 223 -0.41 -22.25 -32.29
C ILE A 223 -0.65 -23.75 -32.09
N GLY A 224 -1.43 -24.13 -31.08
CA GLY A 224 -1.74 -25.53 -30.82
C GLY A 224 -2.48 -26.22 -31.99
N ALA A 225 -3.50 -25.56 -32.54
CA ALA A 225 -4.26 -26.07 -33.66
C ALA A 225 -3.38 -26.29 -34.92
N VAL A 226 -2.53 -25.32 -35.26
CA VAL A 226 -1.63 -25.41 -36.41
C VAL A 226 -0.51 -26.42 -36.16
N LEU A 227 0.01 -26.54 -34.93
CA LEU A 227 0.99 -27.58 -34.60
C LEU A 227 0.43 -28.98 -34.77
N ILE A 228 -0.78 -29.26 -34.27
CA ILE A 228 -1.46 -30.56 -34.46
C ILE A 228 -1.63 -30.87 -35.95
N TRP A 229 -2.20 -29.92 -36.71
CA TRP A 229 -2.40 -30.07 -38.13
C TRP A 229 -1.09 -30.39 -38.86
N LYS A 230 -0.04 -29.62 -38.61
CA LYS A 230 1.25 -29.77 -39.28
C LYS A 230 1.97 -31.05 -38.92
N GLN A 231 2.04 -31.41 -37.64
CA GLN A 231 2.77 -32.56 -37.17
C GLN A 231 2.08 -33.87 -37.67
N HIS A 232 0.76 -33.90 -37.69
CA HIS A 232 0.03 -35.11 -38.13
C HIS A 232 -0.07 -35.23 -39.66
N TRP A 233 -0.44 -34.12 -40.35
CA TRP A 233 -0.74 -34.19 -41.78
C TRP A 233 0.45 -33.81 -42.67
N VAL A 234 1.43 -33.07 -42.22
CA VAL A 234 2.59 -32.64 -43.02
C VAL A 234 3.85 -33.43 -42.68
N LEU A 235 4.04 -33.75 -41.40
CA LEU A 235 5.21 -34.54 -40.95
C LEU A 235 4.87 -36.03 -40.78
N GLU A 236 3.63 -36.43 -41.01
CA GLU A 236 3.14 -37.81 -40.95
C GLU A 236 3.44 -38.53 -39.62
N LEU A 237 3.54 -37.75 -38.51
CA LEU A 237 3.75 -38.31 -37.19
C LEU A 237 2.52 -39.07 -36.70
N SER A 238 2.73 -40.10 -35.90
CA SER A 238 1.63 -40.79 -35.23
C SER A 238 0.80 -39.81 -34.38
N MET A 239 -0.48 -40.10 -34.16
CA MET A 239 -1.33 -39.22 -33.33
C MET A 239 -0.78 -39.05 -31.92
N LYS A 240 -0.13 -40.08 -31.36
CA LYS A 240 0.50 -40.02 -30.05
C LYS A 240 1.68 -39.03 -30.02
N GLU A 241 2.60 -39.12 -30.95
CA GLU A 241 3.74 -38.23 -31.08
C GLU A 241 3.30 -36.80 -31.35
N THR A 242 2.30 -36.60 -32.19
CA THR A 242 1.69 -35.32 -32.50
C THR A 242 1.14 -34.63 -31.23
N VAL A 243 0.36 -35.39 -30.44
CA VAL A 243 -0.23 -34.87 -29.19
C VAL A 243 0.84 -34.61 -28.14
N ASP A 244 1.77 -35.54 -27.93
CA ASP A 244 2.87 -35.39 -26.95
C ASP A 244 3.70 -34.14 -27.24
N ALA A 245 4.13 -33.94 -28.47
CA ALA A 245 4.94 -32.79 -28.89
C ALA A 245 4.14 -31.49 -28.84
N THR A 246 2.87 -31.48 -29.25
CA THR A 246 2.02 -30.28 -29.15
C THR A 246 1.77 -29.90 -27.69
N VAL A 247 1.43 -30.87 -26.84
CA VAL A 247 1.19 -30.63 -25.42
C VAL A 247 2.47 -30.11 -24.76
N ALA A 248 3.66 -30.65 -25.08
CA ALA A 248 4.94 -30.14 -24.58
C ALA A 248 5.17 -28.68 -24.99
N ALA A 249 4.92 -28.32 -26.25
CA ALA A 249 5.03 -26.95 -26.75
C ALA A 249 4.11 -25.99 -25.99
N LEU A 250 2.83 -26.37 -25.83
CA LEU A 250 1.84 -25.53 -25.15
C LEU A 250 2.16 -25.37 -23.65
N ILE A 251 2.52 -26.42 -22.92
CA ILE A 251 2.96 -26.37 -21.52
C ILE A 251 4.22 -25.50 -21.38
N GLY A 252 5.14 -25.60 -22.34
CA GLY A 252 6.34 -24.77 -22.38
C GLY A 252 6.04 -23.28 -22.43
N MET A 253 4.98 -22.87 -23.13
CA MET A 253 4.57 -21.46 -23.26
C MET A 253 3.78 -20.93 -22.07
N ILE A 254 3.18 -21.80 -21.24
CA ILE A 254 2.38 -21.35 -20.06
C ILE A 254 3.33 -20.99 -18.91
N PRO A 255 3.23 -19.77 -18.33
CA PRO A 255 4.00 -19.37 -17.14
C PRO A 255 3.38 -19.98 -15.88
N GLU A 256 3.49 -21.30 -15.74
CA GLU A 256 2.97 -22.02 -14.58
C GLU A 256 3.53 -21.43 -13.29
N GLY A 257 2.72 -21.22 -12.31
CA GLY A 257 3.15 -20.77 -10.99
C GLY A 257 3.57 -19.29 -10.87
N LEU A 258 3.79 -18.55 -11.96
CA LEU A 258 4.16 -17.13 -11.84
C LEU A 258 3.08 -16.28 -11.15
N TYR A 259 1.82 -16.47 -11.55
CA TYR A 259 0.68 -15.79 -10.92
C TYR A 259 0.50 -16.23 -9.45
N LEU A 260 0.60 -17.54 -9.22
CA LEU A 260 0.53 -18.11 -7.88
C LEU A 260 1.64 -17.56 -7.00
N LEU A 261 2.91 -17.60 -7.46
CA LEU A 261 4.04 -17.12 -6.71
C LEU A 261 3.90 -15.63 -6.33
N THR A 262 3.40 -14.82 -7.28
CA THR A 262 3.13 -13.40 -7.04
C THR A 262 2.05 -13.20 -5.97
N SER A 263 0.94 -13.90 -6.09
CA SER A 263 -0.16 -13.85 -5.12
C SER A 263 0.29 -14.32 -3.73
N VAL A 264 1.05 -15.41 -3.68
CA VAL A 264 1.62 -15.95 -2.44
C VAL A 264 2.62 -14.99 -1.82
N ALA A 265 3.53 -14.40 -2.61
CA ALA A 265 4.52 -13.45 -2.10
C ALA A 265 3.87 -12.21 -1.50
N LEU A 266 2.83 -11.67 -2.15
CA LEU A 266 2.04 -10.55 -1.62
C LEU A 266 1.27 -10.94 -0.34
N ALA A 267 0.65 -12.12 -0.31
CA ALA A 267 -0.07 -12.60 0.86
C ALA A 267 0.87 -12.81 2.08
N VAL A 268 2.05 -13.38 1.86
CA VAL A 268 3.08 -13.56 2.91
C VAL A 268 3.59 -12.19 3.38
N SER A 269 3.76 -11.23 2.46
CA SER A 269 4.16 -9.87 2.80
C SER A 269 3.12 -9.20 3.69
N MET A 270 1.84 -9.28 3.34
CA MET A 270 0.77 -8.76 4.20
C MET A 270 0.78 -9.39 5.60
N MET A 271 1.00 -10.71 5.70
CA MET A 271 1.12 -11.37 7.01
C MET A 271 2.33 -10.86 7.81
N ARG A 272 3.46 -10.58 7.17
CA ARG A 272 4.65 -10.02 7.83
C ARG A 272 4.41 -8.58 8.31
N LEU A 273 3.76 -7.76 7.49
CA LEU A 273 3.37 -6.40 7.87
C LEU A 273 2.36 -6.42 9.01
N ALA A 274 1.39 -7.31 8.94
CA ALA A 274 0.41 -7.55 9.98
C ALA A 274 1.05 -7.87 11.35
N ARG A 275 2.09 -8.71 11.37
CA ARG A 275 2.87 -9.01 12.61
C ARG A 275 3.62 -7.80 13.16
N ARG A 276 3.92 -6.81 12.31
CA ARG A 276 4.50 -5.53 12.70
C ARG A 276 3.44 -4.46 13.01
N LYS A 277 2.18 -4.90 13.18
CA LYS A 277 1.03 -4.04 13.45
C LYS A 277 0.79 -2.97 12.38
N VAL A 278 1.05 -3.33 11.14
CA VAL A 278 0.76 -2.53 9.96
C VAL A 278 -0.35 -3.22 9.19
N LEU A 279 -1.53 -2.59 9.17
CA LEU A 279 -2.68 -3.06 8.42
C LEU A 279 -2.62 -2.54 6.99
N THR A 280 -2.61 -3.45 6.03
CA THR A 280 -2.70 -3.13 4.61
C THR A 280 -4.12 -3.45 4.13
N ARG A 281 -4.82 -2.46 3.59
CA ARG A 281 -6.17 -2.62 3.03
C ARG A 281 -6.15 -3.05 1.57
N ASP A 282 -5.09 -2.65 0.84
CA ASP A 282 -4.88 -3.01 -0.56
C ASP A 282 -3.50 -3.63 -0.77
N MET A 283 -3.44 -4.75 -1.49
CA MET A 283 -2.17 -5.40 -1.86
C MET A 283 -1.30 -4.51 -2.76
N ASN A 284 -1.92 -3.64 -3.54
CA ASN A 284 -1.20 -2.76 -4.47
C ASN A 284 -0.35 -1.71 -3.72
N CYS A 285 -0.73 -1.33 -2.50
CA CYS A 285 0.05 -0.36 -1.72
C CYS A 285 1.47 -0.85 -1.43
N ILE A 286 1.67 -2.17 -1.30
CA ILE A 286 3.00 -2.77 -1.08
C ILE A 286 3.89 -2.54 -2.29
N GLU A 287 3.33 -2.71 -3.50
CA GLU A 287 4.03 -2.40 -4.76
C GLU A 287 4.34 -0.91 -4.87
N THR A 288 3.35 -0.08 -4.63
CA THR A 288 3.47 1.37 -4.74
C THR A 288 4.52 1.91 -3.77
N LEU A 289 4.47 1.48 -2.51
CA LEU A 289 5.39 1.96 -1.48
C LEU A 289 6.85 1.59 -1.76
N ALA A 290 7.09 0.44 -2.39
CA ALA A 290 8.44 0.06 -2.81
C ALA A 290 9.03 0.99 -3.90
N ARG A 291 8.17 1.69 -4.64
CA ARG A 291 8.51 2.61 -5.74
C ARG A 291 8.43 4.07 -5.36
N VAL A 292 7.96 4.39 -4.14
CA VAL A 292 7.84 5.76 -3.65
C VAL A 292 9.18 6.47 -3.76
N ASP A 293 9.18 7.61 -4.42
CA ASP A 293 10.31 8.53 -4.54
C ASP A 293 10.07 9.85 -3.80
N THR A 294 8.81 10.12 -3.41
CA THR A 294 8.42 11.32 -2.66
C THR A 294 7.48 10.95 -1.53
N LEU A 295 7.86 11.31 -0.30
CA LEU A 295 7.07 11.10 0.90
C LEU A 295 6.60 12.46 1.45
N CYS A 296 5.30 12.70 1.33
CA CYS A 296 4.62 13.84 1.95
C CYS A 296 4.25 13.47 3.38
N VAL A 297 4.67 14.27 4.34
CA VAL A 297 4.41 14.04 5.76
C VAL A 297 3.67 15.21 6.38
N ASP A 298 2.62 14.95 7.14
CA ASP A 298 2.06 15.96 8.02
C ASP A 298 2.98 16.15 9.25
N LYS A 299 3.01 17.35 9.81
CA LYS A 299 3.82 17.64 11.00
C LYS A 299 3.29 16.92 12.23
N THR A 300 2.01 17.16 12.54
CA THR A 300 1.36 16.72 13.78
C THR A 300 1.04 15.23 13.69
N GLY A 301 1.21 14.49 14.77
CA GLY A 301 0.93 13.04 14.80
C GLY A 301 1.90 12.17 13.98
N THR A 302 2.67 12.74 13.04
CA THR A 302 3.66 12.03 12.22
C THR A 302 5.10 12.35 12.63
N ILE A 303 5.57 13.60 12.42
CA ILE A 303 6.91 14.04 12.85
C ILE A 303 6.94 14.19 14.35
N THR A 304 5.86 14.79 14.89
CA THR A 304 5.68 14.98 16.33
C THR A 304 4.69 13.96 16.88
N GLU A 305 4.68 13.84 18.20
CA GLU A 305 3.59 13.16 18.91
C GLU A 305 2.28 13.95 18.73
N SER A 306 1.15 13.25 18.74
CA SER A 306 -0.17 13.88 18.70
C SER A 306 -0.50 14.59 20.01
N THR A 307 0.13 14.21 21.11
CA THR A 307 -0.04 14.82 22.41
C THR A 307 0.81 16.07 22.55
N MET A 308 0.16 17.16 22.91
CA MET A 308 0.81 18.44 23.21
C MET A 308 1.32 18.43 24.67
N GLN A 309 2.45 19.07 24.93
CA GLN A 309 2.99 19.27 26.29
C GLN A 309 3.10 20.77 26.59
N ALA A 310 2.72 21.17 27.81
CA ALA A 310 2.89 22.52 28.27
C ALA A 310 4.27 22.65 28.93
N ASP A 311 5.04 23.66 28.52
CA ASP A 311 6.31 24.04 29.14
C ASP A 311 6.07 24.90 30.39
N ASP A 312 7.15 25.38 31.03
CA ASP A 312 7.06 26.30 32.16
C ASP A 312 6.48 27.64 31.71
N PRO A 313 5.53 28.20 32.46
CA PRO A 313 5.00 29.51 32.17
C PRO A 313 6.11 30.57 32.22
N LEU A 314 6.10 31.48 31.26
CA LEU A 314 7.01 32.62 31.24
C LEU A 314 6.33 33.84 31.85
N PRO A 315 6.71 34.27 33.06
CA PRO A 315 6.09 35.41 33.75
C PRO A 315 6.24 36.72 32.97
N LEU A 316 5.17 37.49 32.90
CA LEU A 316 5.13 38.86 32.38
C LEU A 316 4.97 39.87 33.52
N ALA A 317 4.28 39.49 34.61
CA ALA A 317 4.11 40.26 35.82
C ALA A 317 4.92 39.66 36.97
N GLU A 318 5.59 40.52 37.74
CA GLU A 318 6.37 40.11 38.91
C GLU A 318 5.44 39.75 40.09
N ASN A 319 5.84 38.80 40.91
CA ASN A 319 5.14 38.35 42.13
C ASN A 319 3.71 37.80 41.95
N THR A 320 3.38 37.33 40.78
CA THR A 320 2.05 36.71 40.52
C THR A 320 2.11 35.20 40.73
N PRO A 321 1.17 34.58 41.48
CA PRO A 321 1.15 33.12 41.71
C PRO A 321 0.58 32.39 40.51
N ILE A 322 1.30 32.40 39.38
CA ILE A 322 0.84 31.87 38.07
C ILE A 322 0.44 30.40 38.17
N THR A 323 1.23 29.58 38.88
CA THR A 323 0.96 28.16 39.03
C THR A 323 -0.33 27.88 39.79
N GLU A 324 -0.61 28.67 40.81
CA GLU A 324 -1.84 28.58 41.62
C GLU A 324 -3.08 28.97 40.77
N ILE A 325 -2.97 30.08 40.02
CA ILE A 325 -4.01 30.52 39.09
C ILE A 325 -4.31 29.45 38.05
N LEU A 326 -3.28 28.88 37.43
CA LEU A 326 -3.43 27.83 36.42
C LEU A 326 -4.03 26.55 37.02
N SER A 327 -3.60 26.18 38.24
CA SER A 327 -4.17 25.04 38.95
C SER A 327 -5.67 25.23 39.20
N ALA A 328 -6.08 26.41 39.68
CA ALA A 328 -7.50 26.70 39.86
C ALA A 328 -8.26 26.76 38.52
N PHE A 329 -7.63 27.30 37.49
CA PHE A 329 -8.23 27.43 36.18
C PHE A 329 -8.54 26.05 35.50
N TYR A 330 -7.63 25.08 35.66
CA TYR A 330 -7.74 23.74 35.05
C TYR A 330 -8.26 22.66 36.00
N ALA A 331 -8.47 22.97 37.30
CA ALA A 331 -9.04 22.00 38.24
C ALA A 331 -10.46 21.59 37.85
N GLY A 332 -10.75 20.29 37.89
CA GLY A 332 -12.09 19.72 37.76
C GLY A 332 -12.76 19.85 36.38
N GLY A 333 -12.09 20.41 35.38
CA GLY A 333 -12.61 20.56 34.02
C GLY A 333 -12.43 19.31 33.18
N GLN A 334 -13.42 18.94 32.37
CA GLN A 334 -13.23 18.01 31.26
C GLN A 334 -12.62 18.76 30.08
N PRO A 335 -11.39 18.41 29.64
CA PRO A 335 -10.74 19.10 28.53
C PRO A 335 -11.38 18.72 27.20
N ASP A 336 -11.79 19.72 26.45
CA ASP A 336 -12.50 19.60 25.16
C ASP A 336 -11.55 19.64 23.94
N ASN A 337 -10.28 19.96 24.15
CA ASN A 337 -9.27 19.99 23.09
C ASN A 337 -7.86 19.61 23.60
N ASP A 338 -6.91 19.34 22.67
CA ASP A 338 -5.55 18.89 23.00
C ASP A 338 -4.77 19.91 23.84
N THR A 339 -4.96 21.20 23.58
CA THR A 339 -4.34 22.29 24.34
C THR A 339 -4.83 22.28 25.79
N ALA A 340 -6.13 22.16 25.98
CA ALA A 340 -6.73 22.05 27.30
C ALA A 340 -6.26 20.79 28.03
N ARG A 341 -6.16 19.65 27.32
CA ARG A 341 -5.61 18.39 27.88
C ARG A 341 -4.19 18.55 28.39
N ALA A 342 -3.31 19.21 27.59
CA ALA A 342 -1.92 19.44 27.98
C ALA A 342 -1.81 20.33 29.24
N LEU A 343 -2.59 21.40 29.28
CA LEU A 343 -2.60 22.32 30.42
C LEU A 343 -3.25 21.68 31.66
N THR A 344 -4.33 20.93 31.49
CA THR A 344 -4.96 20.18 32.60
C THR A 344 -4.04 19.09 33.14
N ALA A 345 -3.31 18.37 32.27
CA ALA A 345 -2.36 17.34 32.70
C ALA A 345 -1.22 17.92 33.53
N ARG A 346 -0.75 19.14 33.21
CA ARG A 346 0.33 19.79 33.90
C ARG A 346 -0.13 20.54 35.18
N PHE A 347 -1.21 21.27 35.11
CA PHE A 347 -1.63 22.19 36.16
C PHE A 347 -2.88 21.73 36.92
N GLY A 348 -3.73 20.90 36.34
CA GLY A 348 -5.03 20.52 36.93
C GLY A 348 -4.98 19.56 38.12
N GLN A 349 -3.79 19.06 38.48
CA GLN A 349 -3.59 18.15 39.64
C GLN A 349 -3.35 18.86 40.97
N GLY A 350 -3.15 20.17 40.95
CA GLY A 350 -2.95 21.00 42.17
C GLY A 350 -4.30 21.39 42.77
N GLY A 351 -4.61 20.83 43.93
CA GLY A 351 -5.89 21.06 44.61
C GLY A 351 -6.03 22.46 45.21
N THR A 352 -6.20 23.52 44.42
CA THR A 352 -6.63 24.84 44.90
C THR A 352 -8.15 24.94 44.88
N ALA A 353 -8.71 25.27 46.02
CA ALA A 353 -10.16 25.28 46.25
C ALA A 353 -10.87 26.55 45.73
N TRP A 354 -10.46 27.14 44.59
CA TRP A 354 -11.18 28.28 44.03
C TRP A 354 -12.44 27.77 43.29
N ALA A 355 -13.59 28.21 43.72
CA ALA A 355 -14.85 27.90 43.05
C ALA A 355 -15.12 28.92 41.92
N ALA A 356 -15.27 28.47 40.71
CA ALA A 356 -15.63 29.34 39.60
C ALA A 356 -17.11 29.74 39.71
N VAL A 357 -17.36 31.02 39.76
CA VAL A 357 -18.69 31.64 39.76
C VAL A 357 -19.30 31.57 38.33
N ARG A 358 -18.41 31.82 37.33
CA ARG A 358 -18.78 31.75 35.90
C ARG A 358 -17.63 31.19 35.09
N THR A 359 -17.99 30.34 34.10
CA THR A 359 -17.03 29.75 33.16
C THR A 359 -17.48 29.99 31.73
N ILE A 360 -16.59 30.52 30.90
CA ILE A 360 -16.72 30.61 29.45
C ILE A 360 -15.80 29.53 28.86
N PRO A 361 -16.35 28.44 28.25
CA PRO A 361 -15.53 27.41 27.59
C PRO A 361 -14.82 28.01 26.37
N PHE A 362 -13.77 27.33 25.88
CA PHE A 362 -13.06 27.76 24.69
C PHE A 362 -14.00 27.82 23.48
N ASN A 363 -13.91 28.91 22.73
CA ASN A 363 -14.65 29.12 21.49
C ASN A 363 -13.70 29.56 20.38
N THR A 364 -13.80 28.90 19.21
CA THR A 364 -12.98 29.19 18.04
C THR A 364 -13.20 30.58 17.44
N ALA A 365 -14.36 31.16 17.64
CA ALA A 365 -14.69 32.53 17.18
C ALA A 365 -13.91 33.59 17.96
N TYR A 366 -13.78 33.39 19.27
CA TYR A 366 -13.13 34.38 20.18
C TYR A 366 -11.73 33.92 20.62
N LYS A 367 -11.37 32.66 20.36
CA LYS A 367 -10.06 32.04 20.64
C LYS A 367 -9.58 32.21 22.10
N TYR A 368 -10.49 32.28 23.08
CA TYR A 368 -10.17 32.26 24.49
C TYR A 368 -11.14 31.41 25.31
N SER A 369 -10.72 31.06 26.51
CA SER A 369 -11.53 30.55 27.61
C SER A 369 -11.38 31.44 28.82
N ALA A 370 -12.41 31.57 29.65
CA ALA A 370 -12.37 32.43 30.85
C ALA A 370 -13.04 31.76 32.04
N LYS A 371 -12.51 32.02 33.23
CA LYS A 371 -13.13 31.67 34.50
C LYS A 371 -13.11 32.86 35.48
N ASP A 372 -14.26 33.17 36.03
CA ASP A 372 -14.45 34.15 37.08
C ASP A 372 -14.54 33.45 38.42
N PHE A 373 -13.62 33.77 39.32
CA PHE A 373 -13.53 33.23 40.68
C PHE A 373 -14.00 34.23 41.76
N GLY A 374 -14.79 35.24 41.36
CA GLY A 374 -15.33 36.25 42.29
C GLY A 374 -14.24 37.08 42.93
N ALA A 375 -14.11 37.01 44.26
CA ALA A 375 -13.10 37.77 44.99
C ALA A 375 -11.64 37.47 44.60
N GLN A 376 -11.37 36.33 44.02
CA GLN A 376 -10.03 35.93 43.54
C GLN A 376 -9.69 36.50 42.16
N GLY A 377 -10.67 37.05 41.45
CA GLY A 377 -10.49 37.68 40.15
C GLY A 377 -10.97 36.82 38.96
N CYS A 378 -11.05 37.45 37.81
CA CYS A 378 -11.40 36.83 36.55
C CYS A 378 -10.14 36.62 35.72
N TYR A 379 -9.93 35.38 35.28
CA TYR A 379 -8.79 34.98 34.46
C TYR A 379 -9.19 34.46 33.11
N VAL A 380 -8.35 34.77 32.12
CA VAL A 380 -8.57 34.45 30.73
C VAL A 380 -7.31 33.75 30.15
N VAL A 381 -7.51 32.69 29.43
CA VAL A 381 -6.45 31.99 28.67
C VAL A 381 -6.86 31.92 27.20
N GLY A 382 -6.02 32.47 26.33
CA GLY A 382 -6.36 32.49 24.90
C GLY A 382 -5.18 32.84 24.01
N ALA A 383 -5.47 33.01 22.70
CA ALA A 383 -4.48 33.34 21.70
C ALA A 383 -3.92 34.78 21.93
N PRO A 384 -2.59 34.97 21.97
CA PRO A 384 -1.99 36.27 22.25
C PRO A 384 -2.39 37.38 21.28
N ASP A 385 -2.51 37.03 19.99
CA ASP A 385 -2.93 37.97 18.92
C ASP A 385 -4.36 38.49 19.11
N VAL A 386 -5.24 37.67 19.67
CA VAL A 386 -6.65 38.03 19.90
C VAL A 386 -6.78 38.79 21.22
N LEU A 387 -6.17 38.29 22.30
CA LEU A 387 -6.31 38.92 23.63
C LEU A 387 -5.55 40.26 23.73
N ALA A 388 -4.33 40.31 23.15
CA ALA A 388 -3.54 41.54 23.20
C ALA A 388 -4.06 42.61 22.22
N GLY A 389 -4.69 42.19 21.08
CA GLY A 389 -5.24 43.15 20.13
C GLY A 389 -4.29 44.27 19.74
N SER A 390 -4.66 45.52 20.01
CA SER A 390 -3.79 46.72 19.78
C SER A 390 -2.52 46.76 20.62
N ARG A 391 -2.46 45.96 21.69
CA ARG A 391 -1.28 45.89 22.60
C ARG A 391 -0.33 44.74 22.27
N ALA A 392 -0.50 44.10 21.11
CA ALA A 392 0.34 42.94 20.67
C ALA A 392 1.85 43.29 20.63
N GLY A 393 2.21 44.55 20.38
CA GLY A 393 3.58 45.03 20.41
C GLY A 393 4.29 44.87 21.77
N GLU A 394 3.56 44.90 22.89
CA GLU A 394 4.11 44.69 24.22
C GLU A 394 4.65 43.26 24.44
N LEU A 395 4.13 42.32 23.69
CA LEU A 395 4.50 40.91 23.79
C LEU A 395 5.51 40.48 22.72
N ALA A 396 5.74 41.29 21.68
CA ALA A 396 6.47 40.90 20.47
C ALA A 396 7.88 40.36 20.77
N ASP A 397 8.65 41.04 21.65
CA ASP A 397 10.02 40.66 21.96
C ASP A 397 10.15 39.30 22.66
N ARG A 398 9.13 38.90 23.43
CA ARG A 398 9.09 37.60 24.12
C ARG A 398 8.37 36.56 23.35
N LEU A 399 7.40 36.90 22.51
CA LEU A 399 6.59 35.98 21.71
C LEU A 399 7.32 35.50 20.46
N THR A 400 8.01 36.43 19.75
CA THR A 400 8.68 36.10 18.48
C THR A 400 9.70 34.96 18.59
N PRO A 401 10.60 34.91 19.61
CA PRO A 401 11.54 33.82 19.76
C PRO A 401 10.87 32.45 20.01
N LEU A 402 9.74 32.45 20.74
CA LEU A 402 9.01 31.23 21.04
C LEU A 402 8.29 30.68 19.79
N LEU A 403 7.67 31.56 19.03
CA LEU A 403 7.02 31.20 17.76
C LEU A 403 8.04 30.72 16.74
N ALA A 404 9.23 31.36 16.66
CA ALA A 404 10.32 30.94 15.79
C ALA A 404 10.85 29.54 16.14
N GLN A 405 10.76 29.14 17.42
CA GLN A 405 11.07 27.76 17.86
C GLN A 405 9.97 26.75 17.57
N GLY A 406 8.88 27.14 16.90
CA GLY A 406 7.76 26.25 16.57
C GLY A 406 6.83 25.97 17.76
N ARG A 407 6.91 26.77 18.84
CA ARG A 407 6.04 26.61 20.00
C ARG A 407 4.70 27.29 19.75
N ARG A 408 3.63 26.65 20.19
CA ARG A 408 2.35 27.32 20.33
C ARG A 408 2.35 28.07 21.64
N VAL A 409 1.94 29.33 21.64
CA VAL A 409 1.94 30.16 22.85
C VAL A 409 0.52 30.63 23.15
N LEU A 410 0.09 30.48 24.39
CA LEU A 410 -1.11 31.12 24.91
C LEU A 410 -0.75 32.22 25.88
N LEU A 411 -1.66 33.18 26.01
CA LEU A 411 -1.55 34.26 26.97
C LEU A 411 -2.50 33.99 28.15
N LEU A 412 -1.96 33.98 29.36
CA LEU A 412 -2.74 34.11 30.59
C LEU A 412 -2.83 35.57 30.97
N ALA A 413 -4.04 36.05 31.14
CA ALA A 413 -4.31 37.43 31.58
C ALA A 413 -5.40 37.45 32.66
N LYS A 414 -5.35 38.47 33.52
CA LYS A 414 -6.43 38.85 34.43
C LYS A 414 -7.32 39.87 33.75
N TYR A 415 -8.61 39.64 33.76
CA TYR A 415 -9.60 40.55 33.18
C TYR A 415 -10.24 41.39 34.28
N ASN A 416 -10.13 42.68 34.18
CA ASN A 416 -10.63 43.65 35.18
C ASN A 416 -12.05 44.13 34.85
N GLY A 417 -12.68 43.61 33.81
CA GLY A 417 -14.05 43.90 33.44
C GLY A 417 -15.03 42.79 33.83
N THR A 418 -16.30 42.93 33.44
CA THR A 418 -17.32 41.89 33.54
C THR A 418 -17.32 41.01 32.29
N LEU A 419 -17.33 39.69 32.45
CA LEU A 419 -17.38 38.77 31.31
C LEU A 419 -18.68 39.00 30.50
N PRO A 420 -18.57 39.18 29.18
CA PRO A 420 -19.72 39.45 28.33
C PRO A 420 -20.68 38.25 28.28
N ASP A 421 -21.99 38.56 28.19
CA ASP A 421 -23.08 37.61 28.02
C ASP A 421 -24.05 38.10 26.94
N PRO A 422 -24.13 37.48 25.77
CA PRO A 422 -23.36 36.28 25.31
C PRO A 422 -21.86 36.56 25.16
N PRO A 423 -21.00 35.53 25.15
CA PRO A 423 -19.57 35.68 25.00
C PRO A 423 -19.19 36.48 23.73
N ALA A 424 -18.28 37.44 23.88
CA ALA A 424 -17.85 38.31 22.80
C ALA A 424 -16.36 38.66 22.96
N ALA A 425 -15.78 39.40 22.01
CA ALA A 425 -14.39 39.86 22.12
C ALA A 425 -14.21 40.70 23.39
N LEU A 426 -13.08 40.51 24.09
CA LEU A 426 -12.73 41.24 25.28
C LEU A 426 -11.97 42.54 24.92
N ASP A 427 -12.14 43.56 25.74
CA ASP A 427 -11.37 44.81 25.61
C ASP A 427 -9.93 44.62 26.07
N PRO A 428 -8.93 44.70 25.17
CA PRO A 428 -7.52 44.53 25.52
C PRO A 428 -7.02 45.52 26.62
N ALA A 429 -7.63 46.71 26.74
CA ALA A 429 -7.27 47.70 27.73
C ALA A 429 -7.58 47.27 29.18
N GLN A 430 -8.54 46.35 29.35
CA GLN A 430 -8.93 45.78 30.63
C GLN A 430 -8.19 44.49 31.00
N LEU A 431 -7.24 44.04 30.15
CA LEU A 431 -6.45 42.85 30.38
C LEU A 431 -5.10 43.17 30.98
N GLU A 432 -4.78 42.55 32.10
CA GLU A 432 -3.46 42.55 32.72
C GLU A 432 -2.75 41.26 32.32
N PHE A 433 -1.66 41.36 31.56
CA PHE A 433 -0.90 40.22 31.05
C PHE A 433 -0.06 39.57 32.14
N LEU A 434 -0.29 38.32 32.49
CA LEU A 434 0.35 37.65 33.61
C LEU A 434 1.47 36.71 33.17
N ALA A 435 1.25 35.87 32.14
CA ALA A 435 2.24 34.93 31.68
C ALA A 435 1.98 34.49 30.24
N LEU A 436 3.05 34.12 29.54
CA LEU A 436 2.99 33.32 28.32
C LEU A 436 3.08 31.85 28.68
N LEU A 437 2.22 31.05 28.08
CA LEU A 437 2.14 29.60 28.25
C LEU A 437 2.62 28.93 26.97
N PRO A 438 3.91 28.55 26.88
CA PRO A 438 4.42 27.85 25.72
C PRO A 438 3.95 26.40 25.74
N LEU A 439 3.54 25.91 24.58
CA LEU A 439 3.19 24.50 24.36
C LEU A 439 3.94 23.99 23.13
N GLN A 440 4.34 22.75 23.17
CA GLN A 440 5.01 22.11 22.04
C GLN A 440 4.55 20.67 21.86
N ASN A 441 4.59 20.20 20.62
CA ASN A 441 4.50 18.78 20.32
C ASN A 441 5.92 18.23 20.28
N ARG A 442 6.20 17.20 21.06
CA ARG A 442 7.50 16.52 21.05
C ARG A 442 7.77 15.89 19.69
N ILE A 443 8.98 16.11 19.16
CA ILE A 443 9.46 15.36 18.00
C ILE A 443 9.65 13.91 18.43
N ARG A 444 9.08 12.96 17.66
CA ARG A 444 9.25 11.53 17.94
C ARG A 444 10.72 11.13 17.90
N GLU A 445 11.20 10.38 18.86
CA GLU A 445 12.60 9.92 18.92
C GLU A 445 13.00 9.10 17.69
N SER A 446 12.02 8.41 17.07
CA SER A 446 12.21 7.60 15.88
C SER A 446 12.29 8.43 14.58
N ALA A 447 11.77 9.67 14.56
CA ALA A 447 11.64 10.47 13.35
C ALA A 447 13.00 10.76 12.66
N PRO A 448 14.08 11.19 13.36
CA PRO A 448 15.35 11.46 12.70
C PRO A 448 16.00 10.21 12.07
N LYS A 449 15.81 9.05 12.67
CA LYS A 449 16.30 7.77 12.12
C LYS A 449 15.53 7.38 10.86
N THR A 450 14.21 7.55 10.89
CA THR A 450 13.31 7.23 9.80
C THR A 450 13.56 8.14 8.59
N PHE A 451 13.68 9.45 8.79
CA PHE A 451 13.96 10.40 7.70
C PHE A 451 15.35 10.18 7.10
N ARG A 452 16.34 9.87 7.92
CA ARG A 452 17.70 9.53 7.46
C ARG A 452 17.70 8.25 6.61
N PHE A 453 16.86 7.26 6.95
CA PHE A 453 16.66 6.08 6.13
C PHE A 453 16.09 6.47 4.77
N PHE A 454 15.01 7.25 4.71
CA PHE A 454 14.39 7.66 3.44
C PHE A 454 15.35 8.48 2.57
N ALA A 455 16.09 9.42 3.16
CA ALA A 455 17.10 10.21 2.46
C ALA A 455 18.19 9.33 1.83
N LYS A 456 18.73 8.34 2.57
CA LYS A 456 19.68 7.33 2.05
C LYS A 456 19.10 6.50 0.91
N GLN A 457 17.77 6.34 0.88
CA GLN A 457 17.05 5.61 -0.15
C GLN A 457 16.64 6.49 -1.33
N GLY A 458 17.11 7.74 -1.40
CA GLY A 458 16.79 8.67 -2.47
C GLY A 458 15.34 9.15 -2.49
N VAL A 459 14.58 8.97 -1.40
CA VAL A 459 13.21 9.45 -1.27
C VAL A 459 13.23 10.90 -0.83
N LYS A 460 12.59 11.77 -1.59
CA LYS A 460 12.39 13.18 -1.24
C LYS A 460 11.31 13.30 -0.16
N ILE A 461 11.57 14.11 0.87
CA ILE A 461 10.59 14.36 1.92
C ILE A 461 10.01 15.73 1.72
N LYS A 462 8.67 15.85 1.78
CA LYS A 462 7.92 17.10 1.75
C LYS A 462 7.09 17.20 3.02
N VAL A 463 7.27 18.26 3.81
CA VAL A 463 6.49 18.50 5.03
C VAL A 463 5.34 19.44 4.71
N ILE A 464 4.12 19.00 4.98
CA ILE A 464 2.89 19.73 4.60
C ILE A 464 2.06 19.94 5.88
N SER A 465 1.90 21.19 6.34
CA SER A 465 1.19 21.48 7.58
C SER A 465 0.29 22.70 7.46
N GLY A 466 -0.76 22.75 8.26
CA GLY A 466 -1.60 23.94 8.42
C GLY A 466 -0.99 25.03 9.30
N ASP A 467 0.13 24.74 9.98
CA ASP A 467 0.81 25.65 10.89
C ASP A 467 1.69 26.66 10.15
N ASP A 468 2.22 27.62 10.92
CA ASP A 468 3.14 28.64 10.40
C ASP A 468 4.36 28.00 9.72
N PRO A 469 4.77 28.45 8.52
CA PRO A 469 5.82 27.81 7.73
C PRO A 469 7.20 27.84 8.41
N GLN A 470 7.55 28.89 9.17
CA GLN A 470 8.82 28.97 9.89
C GLN A 470 8.85 27.98 11.05
N ALA A 471 7.75 27.87 11.79
CA ALA A 471 7.59 26.88 12.85
C ALA A 471 7.70 25.43 12.31
N VAL A 472 7.09 25.15 11.18
CA VAL A 472 7.17 23.83 10.51
C VAL A 472 8.59 23.55 10.03
N SER A 473 9.27 24.54 9.43
CA SER A 473 10.67 24.46 9.00
C SER A 473 11.60 24.11 10.15
N HIS A 474 11.43 24.77 11.30
CA HIS A 474 12.23 24.50 12.50
C HIS A 474 12.04 23.06 13.01
N VAL A 475 10.80 22.58 13.07
CA VAL A 475 10.49 21.20 13.47
C VAL A 475 11.09 20.20 12.47
N ALA A 476 10.98 20.47 11.16
CA ALA A 476 11.55 19.63 10.09
C ALA A 476 13.09 19.56 10.18
N ALA A 477 13.75 20.68 10.41
CA ALA A 477 15.21 20.73 10.60
C ALA A 477 15.66 19.93 11.83
N ASN A 478 14.97 20.08 12.95
CA ASN A 478 15.25 19.33 14.18
C ASN A 478 14.95 17.83 14.02
N ALA A 479 14.03 17.46 13.16
CA ALA A 479 13.78 16.07 12.77
C ALA A 479 14.81 15.52 11.77
N GLY A 480 15.78 16.33 11.32
CA GLY A 480 16.85 15.93 10.41
C GLY A 480 16.42 15.80 8.95
N ILE A 481 15.38 16.51 8.51
CA ILE A 481 14.93 16.59 7.13
C ILE A 481 15.84 17.55 6.35
N ALA A 482 16.50 17.05 5.30
CA ALA A 482 17.36 17.88 4.45
C ALA A 482 16.53 18.87 3.62
N GLY A 483 17.02 20.12 3.50
CA GLY A 483 16.34 21.17 2.74
C GLY A 483 15.15 21.79 3.49
N ALA A 484 15.05 21.61 4.82
CA ALA A 484 13.98 22.18 5.63
C ALA A 484 13.96 23.72 5.58
N GLU A 485 15.09 24.37 5.26
CA GLU A 485 15.25 25.81 5.04
C GLU A 485 14.47 26.32 3.82
N HIS A 486 14.15 25.43 2.85
CA HIS A 486 13.37 25.77 1.67
C HIS A 486 11.87 25.62 2.00
N TRP A 487 11.32 26.62 2.64
CA TRP A 487 9.91 26.66 3.01
C TRP A 487 9.12 27.69 2.21
N VAL A 488 7.81 27.51 2.15
CA VAL A 488 6.87 28.45 1.52
C VAL A 488 5.58 28.56 2.34
N ASP A 489 5.01 29.75 2.35
CA ASP A 489 3.65 30.00 2.87
C ASP A 489 2.63 29.69 1.78
N ALA A 490 1.86 28.63 1.94
CA ALA A 490 0.88 28.19 0.97
C ALA A 490 -0.28 29.19 0.80
N ALA A 491 -0.51 30.08 1.77
CA ALA A 491 -1.50 31.15 1.61
C ALA A 491 -1.12 32.16 0.52
N THR A 492 0.18 32.23 0.15
CA THR A 492 0.66 33.10 -0.93
C THR A 492 0.53 32.45 -2.34
N LEU A 493 0.29 31.13 -2.40
CA LEU A 493 0.20 30.38 -3.64
C LEU A 493 -1.24 30.37 -4.16
N GLN A 494 -1.58 31.38 -4.97
CA GLN A 494 -2.95 31.57 -5.46
C GLN A 494 -3.28 30.82 -6.75
N SER A 495 -2.30 30.24 -7.44
CA SER A 495 -2.51 29.50 -8.70
C SER A 495 -1.97 28.08 -8.63
N GLU A 496 -2.60 27.16 -9.36
CA GLU A 496 -2.13 25.78 -9.50
C GLU A 496 -0.70 25.71 -10.07
N ALA A 497 -0.35 26.61 -10.97
CA ALA A 497 0.99 26.66 -11.56
C ALA A 497 2.04 27.06 -10.52
N ALA A 498 1.77 28.07 -9.65
CA ALA A 498 2.65 28.47 -8.57
C ALA A 498 2.83 27.34 -7.53
N LEU A 499 1.74 26.63 -7.24
CA LEU A 499 1.74 25.49 -6.32
C LEU A 499 2.55 24.32 -6.90
N ALA A 500 2.42 24.04 -8.20
CA ALA A 500 3.18 22.98 -8.88
C ALA A 500 4.68 23.30 -8.97
N GLU A 501 5.06 24.57 -9.12
CA GLU A 501 6.45 25.02 -9.08
C GLU A 501 7.03 24.91 -7.66
N ALA A 502 6.27 25.37 -6.66
CA ALA A 502 6.65 25.26 -5.24
C ALA A 502 6.79 23.79 -4.82
N ALA A 503 5.91 22.89 -5.29
CA ALA A 503 5.97 21.45 -4.99
C ALA A 503 7.32 20.82 -5.37
N GLU A 504 7.95 21.27 -6.43
CA GLU A 504 9.29 20.82 -6.85
C GLU A 504 10.41 21.43 -5.98
N LYS A 505 10.37 22.78 -5.78
CA LYS A 505 11.47 23.54 -5.21
C LYS A 505 11.50 23.52 -3.69
N CYS A 506 10.35 23.57 -3.03
CA CYS A 506 10.25 23.68 -1.59
C CYS A 506 10.16 22.32 -0.90
N THR A 507 10.71 22.22 0.29
CA THR A 507 10.65 21.04 1.15
C THR A 507 9.52 21.15 2.18
N VAL A 508 9.26 22.39 2.66
CA VAL A 508 8.30 22.65 3.73
C VAL A 508 7.20 23.58 3.24
N PHE A 509 5.95 23.23 3.53
CA PHE A 509 4.76 23.98 3.20
C PHE A 509 3.98 24.28 4.47
N GLY A 510 3.82 25.56 4.81
CA GLY A 510 3.04 26.01 5.97
C GLY A 510 1.71 26.65 5.54
N ARG A 511 0.78 26.80 6.48
CA ARG A 511 -0.58 27.34 6.29
C ARG A 511 -1.34 26.68 5.14
N VAL A 512 -1.13 25.39 4.92
CA VAL A 512 -1.72 24.63 3.85
C VAL A 512 -3.16 24.26 4.20
N THR A 513 -4.11 24.57 3.32
CA THR A 513 -5.50 24.13 3.44
C THR A 513 -5.64 22.65 3.03
N PRO A 514 -6.71 21.93 3.44
CA PRO A 514 -6.94 20.54 3.03
C PRO A 514 -6.97 20.37 1.50
N GLU A 515 -7.55 21.33 0.77
CA GLU A 515 -7.58 21.29 -0.69
C GLU A 515 -6.19 21.49 -1.29
N GLN A 516 -5.39 22.40 -0.75
CA GLN A 516 -4.01 22.57 -1.20
C GLN A 516 -3.13 21.36 -0.89
N LYS A 517 -3.36 20.62 0.21
CA LYS A 517 -2.69 19.33 0.47
C LYS A 517 -2.94 18.34 -0.66
N ARG A 518 -4.19 18.24 -1.12
CA ARG A 518 -4.60 17.42 -2.26
C ARG A 518 -3.93 17.87 -3.56
N GLN A 519 -3.98 19.17 -3.86
CA GLN A 519 -3.37 19.74 -5.06
C GLN A 519 -1.84 19.54 -5.12
N LEU A 520 -1.13 19.63 -3.98
CA LEU A 520 0.30 19.33 -3.88
C LEU A 520 0.60 17.88 -4.28
N VAL A 521 -0.20 16.93 -3.80
CA VAL A 521 -0.06 15.51 -4.16
C VAL A 521 -0.24 15.34 -5.68
N HIS A 522 -1.31 15.90 -6.25
CA HIS A 522 -1.57 15.83 -7.69
C HIS A 522 -0.47 16.51 -8.52
N ALA A 523 0.06 17.65 -8.08
CA ALA A 523 1.14 18.35 -8.77
C ALA A 523 2.41 17.50 -8.84
N LEU A 524 2.77 16.82 -7.75
CA LEU A 524 3.91 15.88 -7.72
C LEU A 524 3.67 14.67 -8.63
N GLN A 525 2.47 14.08 -8.60
CA GLN A 525 2.09 12.95 -9.46
C GLN A 525 2.12 13.33 -10.95
N ALA A 526 1.65 14.54 -11.31
CA ALA A 526 1.68 15.05 -12.67
C ALA A 526 3.12 15.20 -13.22
N LYS A 527 4.09 15.43 -12.33
CA LYS A 527 5.53 15.45 -12.68
C LYS A 527 6.16 14.04 -12.77
N GLY A 528 5.39 13.00 -12.51
CA GLY A 528 5.82 11.61 -12.62
C GLY A 528 6.40 11.04 -11.33
N HIS A 529 6.25 11.72 -10.20
CA HIS A 529 6.62 11.20 -8.89
C HIS A 529 5.61 10.16 -8.42
N THR A 530 6.10 9.16 -7.68
CA THR A 530 5.26 8.22 -6.93
C THR A 530 5.17 8.69 -5.49
N VAL A 531 4.00 9.21 -5.13
CA VAL A 531 3.80 9.96 -3.89
C VAL A 531 3.17 9.08 -2.81
N ALA A 532 3.85 8.98 -1.66
CA ALA A 532 3.22 8.53 -0.43
C ALA A 532 2.83 9.75 0.44
N MET A 533 1.67 9.69 1.07
CA MET A 533 1.19 10.70 2.00
C MET A 533 0.93 10.10 3.37
N THR A 534 1.46 10.73 4.43
CA THR A 534 1.13 10.36 5.81
C THR A 534 0.29 11.45 6.45
N GLY A 535 -0.71 11.06 7.23
CA GLY A 535 -1.55 11.98 7.97
C GLY A 535 -2.34 11.28 9.06
N ASP A 536 -2.78 12.03 10.06
CA ASP A 536 -3.60 11.54 11.17
C ASP A 536 -4.90 12.35 11.33
N GLY A 537 -4.99 13.49 10.67
CA GLY A 537 -6.10 14.43 10.80
C GLY A 537 -7.22 14.25 9.76
N VAL A 538 -8.36 14.84 10.06
CA VAL A 538 -9.49 14.99 9.13
C VAL A 538 -9.10 15.78 7.89
N ASN A 539 -8.17 16.73 8.05
CA ASN A 539 -7.66 17.60 6.98
C ASN A 539 -6.82 16.87 5.93
N ASP A 540 -6.36 15.63 6.25
CA ASP A 540 -5.50 14.84 5.38
C ASP A 540 -6.28 13.84 4.53
N VAL A 541 -7.56 13.63 4.81
CA VAL A 541 -8.39 12.56 4.23
C VAL A 541 -8.35 12.58 2.69
N LEU A 542 -8.49 13.76 2.08
CA LEU A 542 -8.48 13.90 0.62
C LEU A 542 -7.08 13.61 0.04
N ALA A 543 -6.04 14.15 0.66
CA ALA A 543 -4.67 13.93 0.23
C ALA A 543 -4.24 12.46 0.40
N LEU A 544 -4.67 11.79 1.49
CA LEU A 544 -4.45 10.36 1.72
C LEU A 544 -5.14 9.49 0.67
N LYS A 545 -6.38 9.85 0.29
CA LYS A 545 -7.14 9.12 -0.74
C LYS A 545 -6.50 9.22 -2.12
N ASP A 546 -6.02 10.40 -2.49
CA ASP A 546 -5.53 10.71 -3.83
C ASP A 546 -4.04 10.39 -4.00
N ALA A 547 -3.27 10.21 -2.91
CA ALA A 547 -1.90 9.75 -2.96
C ALA A 547 -1.79 8.33 -3.55
N ASP A 548 -0.65 8.02 -4.20
CA ASP A 548 -0.39 6.66 -4.69
C ASP A 548 -0.34 5.64 -3.53
N CYS A 549 0.09 6.09 -2.34
CA CYS A 549 0.02 5.32 -1.10
C CYS A 549 -0.32 6.24 0.08
N GLY A 550 -1.57 6.24 0.55
CA GLY A 550 -1.99 6.91 1.77
C GLY A 550 -1.69 6.07 3.00
N ILE A 551 -1.08 6.68 4.01
CA ILE A 551 -0.64 6.05 5.25
C ILE A 551 -1.26 6.80 6.43
N ALA A 552 -2.13 6.14 7.19
CA ALA A 552 -2.77 6.74 8.37
C ALA A 552 -2.17 6.21 9.68
N MET A 553 -2.24 7.05 10.71
CA MET A 553 -1.96 6.68 12.09
C MET A 553 -3.25 6.23 12.76
N ALA A 554 -3.25 5.08 13.44
CA ALA A 554 -4.46 4.58 14.10
C ALA A 554 -4.96 5.47 15.26
N SER A 555 -4.08 6.25 15.88
CA SER A 555 -4.45 7.24 16.91
C SER A 555 -5.12 8.50 16.35
N GLY A 556 -5.12 8.68 15.04
CA GLY A 556 -5.70 9.83 14.37
C GLY A 556 -7.21 9.68 14.10
N ALA A 557 -7.74 10.57 13.25
CA ALA A 557 -9.13 10.53 12.83
C ALA A 557 -9.50 9.22 12.14
N GLN A 558 -10.66 8.67 12.47
CA GLN A 558 -11.13 7.43 11.88
C GLN A 558 -11.32 7.55 10.37
N ALA A 559 -11.80 8.70 9.91
CA ALA A 559 -11.94 8.99 8.49
C ALA A 559 -10.61 8.84 7.73
N ALA A 560 -9.48 9.31 8.31
CA ALA A 560 -8.16 9.12 7.72
C ALA A 560 -7.78 7.63 7.65
N SER A 561 -8.01 6.89 8.72
CA SER A 561 -7.76 5.44 8.76
C SER A 561 -8.62 4.65 7.77
N GLN A 562 -9.85 5.10 7.48
CA GLN A 562 -10.76 4.43 6.55
C GLN A 562 -10.36 4.58 5.08
N VAL A 563 -9.83 5.73 4.69
CA VAL A 563 -9.43 6.01 3.30
C VAL A 563 -8.01 5.57 2.97
N ALA A 564 -7.13 5.48 3.96
CA ALA A 564 -5.73 5.11 3.76
C ALA A 564 -5.59 3.66 3.34
N GLN A 565 -4.67 3.40 2.40
CA GLN A 565 -4.33 2.05 1.97
C GLN A 565 -3.52 1.29 3.04
N LEU A 566 -2.83 2.03 3.91
CA LEU A 566 -1.99 1.49 4.96
C LEU A 566 -2.26 2.20 6.28
N VAL A 567 -2.45 1.42 7.37
CA VAL A 567 -2.70 1.97 8.71
C VAL A 567 -1.65 1.44 9.69
N LEU A 568 -0.96 2.35 10.38
CA LEU A 568 -0.01 2.03 11.43
C LEU A 568 -0.77 1.90 12.76
N LEU A 569 -1.01 0.65 13.21
CA LEU A 569 -1.88 0.36 14.36
C LEU A 569 -1.32 0.89 15.69
N ASP A 570 0.00 0.88 15.86
CA ASP A 570 0.66 1.47 17.03
C ASP A 570 0.96 2.97 16.84
N SER A 571 0.53 3.56 15.72
CA SER A 571 0.84 4.94 15.34
C SER A 571 2.35 5.25 15.38
N ASP A 572 3.18 4.22 15.17
CA ASP A 572 4.64 4.37 15.16
C ASP A 572 5.17 4.53 13.72
N PHE A 573 5.59 5.75 13.42
CA PHE A 573 6.21 6.11 12.14
C PHE A 573 7.51 5.31 11.86
N ALA A 574 8.18 4.78 12.89
CA ALA A 574 9.37 3.94 12.75
C ALA A 574 9.10 2.60 12.05
N ALA A 575 7.84 2.20 11.90
CA ALA A 575 7.49 0.98 11.15
C ALA A 575 7.71 1.16 9.63
N LEU A 576 7.65 2.38 9.07
CA LEU A 576 7.69 2.63 7.63
C LEU A 576 8.94 2.14 6.91
N PRO A 577 10.17 2.30 7.42
CA PRO A 577 11.36 1.67 6.83
C PRO A 577 11.19 0.17 6.60
N GLY A 578 10.59 -0.52 7.57
CA GLY A 578 10.31 -1.95 7.47
C GLY A 578 9.26 -2.29 6.42
N VAL A 579 8.26 -1.42 6.23
CA VAL A 579 7.21 -1.60 5.21
C VAL A 579 7.79 -1.41 3.80
N VAL A 580 8.60 -0.37 3.59
CA VAL A 580 9.29 -0.12 2.31
C VAL A 580 10.24 -1.26 1.97
N ALA A 581 11.03 -1.73 2.95
CA ALA A 581 11.93 -2.86 2.79
C ALA A 581 11.18 -4.14 2.38
N GLU A 582 10.01 -4.40 2.98
CA GLU A 582 9.16 -5.55 2.64
C GLU A 582 8.58 -5.43 1.23
N GLY A 583 8.12 -4.24 0.82
CA GLY A 583 7.65 -3.99 -0.53
C GLY A 583 8.73 -4.23 -1.58
N ARG A 584 9.94 -3.73 -1.36
CA ARG A 584 11.12 -3.95 -2.24
C ARG A 584 11.47 -5.42 -2.34
N ARG A 585 11.50 -6.12 -1.21
CA ARG A 585 11.74 -7.57 -1.18
C ARG A 585 10.77 -8.30 -2.10
N VAL A 586 9.48 -8.01 -1.99
CA VAL A 586 8.45 -8.67 -2.80
C VAL A 586 8.67 -8.40 -4.29
N ILE A 587 8.83 -7.14 -4.68
CA ILE A 587 8.97 -6.80 -6.11
C ILE A 587 10.25 -7.39 -6.69
N ASN A 588 11.39 -7.25 -6.01
CA ASN A 588 12.67 -7.76 -6.49
C ASN A 588 12.64 -9.29 -6.64
N ASN A 589 12.06 -9.98 -5.66
CA ASN A 589 11.98 -11.44 -5.70
C ASN A 589 11.00 -11.92 -6.78
N ILE A 590 9.86 -11.24 -6.95
CA ILE A 590 8.93 -11.56 -8.04
C ILE A 590 9.59 -11.27 -9.39
N GLN A 591 10.35 -10.18 -9.56
CA GLN A 591 11.09 -9.92 -10.81
C GLN A 591 12.12 -11.00 -11.11
N ARG A 592 12.87 -11.47 -10.11
CA ARG A 592 13.83 -12.58 -10.25
C ARG A 592 13.10 -13.87 -10.69
N SER A 593 12.08 -14.26 -9.96
CA SER A 593 11.31 -15.46 -10.26
C SER A 593 10.63 -15.38 -11.63
N ALA A 594 10.01 -14.23 -11.94
CA ALA A 594 9.39 -14.01 -13.24
C ALA A 594 10.39 -14.14 -14.39
N SER A 595 11.63 -13.69 -14.22
CA SER A 595 12.66 -13.84 -15.25
C SER A 595 12.97 -15.31 -15.53
N LEU A 596 13.03 -16.17 -14.52
CA LEU A 596 13.24 -17.62 -14.72
C LEU A 596 12.07 -18.26 -15.48
N PHE A 597 10.83 -17.93 -15.10
CA PHE A 597 9.65 -18.46 -15.83
C PHE A 597 9.62 -18.00 -17.28
N LEU A 598 9.93 -16.72 -17.54
CA LEU A 598 9.89 -16.19 -18.90
C LEU A 598 10.97 -16.78 -19.83
N VAL A 599 12.10 -17.21 -19.32
CA VAL A 599 13.11 -17.93 -20.14
C VAL A 599 12.44 -19.10 -20.88
N LYS A 600 11.76 -19.98 -20.13
CA LYS A 600 11.05 -21.14 -20.69
C LYS A 600 10.00 -20.72 -21.72
N ASN A 601 9.23 -19.70 -21.38
CA ASN A 601 8.14 -19.27 -22.26
C ASN A 601 8.66 -18.68 -23.57
N ILE A 602 9.76 -17.91 -23.52
CA ILE A 602 10.40 -17.30 -24.69
C ILE A 602 10.92 -18.38 -25.62
N PHE A 603 11.71 -19.34 -25.11
CA PHE A 603 12.27 -20.35 -25.98
C PHE A 603 11.19 -21.26 -26.56
N SER A 604 10.19 -21.69 -25.78
CA SER A 604 9.11 -22.52 -26.26
C SER A 604 8.25 -21.81 -27.31
N PHE A 605 8.00 -20.52 -27.13
CA PHE A 605 7.26 -19.71 -28.11
C PHE A 605 8.03 -19.59 -29.42
N LEU A 606 9.34 -19.27 -29.37
CA LEU A 606 10.17 -19.15 -30.55
C LEU A 606 10.34 -20.50 -31.27
N LEU A 607 10.54 -21.56 -30.51
CA LEU A 607 10.68 -22.91 -31.07
C LEU A 607 9.38 -23.39 -31.72
N SER A 608 8.23 -23.07 -31.13
CA SER A 608 6.94 -23.33 -31.71
C SER A 608 6.74 -22.58 -33.04
N ILE A 609 7.13 -21.32 -33.14
CA ILE A 609 7.08 -20.57 -34.40
C ILE A 609 7.98 -21.21 -35.45
N VAL A 610 9.19 -21.63 -35.10
CA VAL A 610 10.10 -22.30 -36.02
C VAL A 610 9.54 -23.64 -36.44
N ALA A 611 9.01 -24.43 -35.51
CA ALA A 611 8.32 -25.67 -35.82
C ALA A 611 7.09 -25.48 -36.73
N LEU A 612 6.45 -24.30 -36.71
CA LEU A 612 5.40 -23.96 -37.68
C LEU A 612 5.97 -23.56 -39.06
N ALA A 613 7.13 -22.92 -39.13
CA ALA A 613 7.73 -22.42 -40.36
C ALA A 613 8.53 -23.48 -41.13
N LEU A 614 9.27 -24.35 -40.41
CA LEU A 614 10.19 -25.32 -40.97
C LEU A 614 9.64 -26.77 -40.80
N PRO A 615 10.02 -27.74 -41.63
CA PRO A 615 9.59 -29.15 -41.52
C PRO A 615 10.33 -29.85 -40.36
N LEU A 616 10.26 -29.26 -39.16
CA LEU A 616 10.86 -29.77 -37.95
C LEU A 616 9.77 -30.12 -36.93
N ALA A 617 9.89 -31.28 -36.29
CA ALA A 617 9.03 -31.65 -35.18
C ALA A 617 9.44 -30.91 -33.92
N TYR A 618 8.52 -30.67 -33.01
CA TYR A 618 8.86 -30.13 -31.70
C TYR A 618 9.63 -31.16 -30.87
N PRO A 619 10.84 -30.91 -30.39
CA PRO A 619 11.77 -31.95 -29.96
C PRO A 619 11.55 -32.46 -28.54
N PHE A 620 10.58 -31.95 -27.80
CA PHE A 620 10.38 -32.31 -26.41
C PHE A 620 9.09 -33.07 -26.15
N GLN A 621 9.12 -33.89 -25.11
CA GLN A 621 7.95 -34.45 -24.46
C GLN A 621 7.64 -33.73 -23.14
N PRO A 622 6.36 -33.73 -22.67
CA PRO A 622 5.95 -33.02 -21.47
C PRO A 622 6.74 -33.39 -20.21
N LEU A 623 7.08 -34.66 -20.04
CA LEU A 623 7.80 -35.15 -18.88
C LEU A 623 9.26 -34.64 -18.82
N GLN A 624 9.94 -34.52 -19.98
CA GLN A 624 11.28 -33.94 -20.08
C GLN A 624 11.30 -32.49 -19.62
N LEU A 625 10.34 -31.69 -20.11
CA LEU A 625 10.20 -30.29 -19.69
C LEU A 625 9.82 -30.13 -18.21
N SER A 626 9.11 -31.09 -17.64
CA SER A 626 8.72 -31.07 -16.23
C SER A 626 9.93 -31.19 -15.30
N LEU A 627 10.91 -32.08 -15.59
CA LEU A 627 12.14 -32.20 -14.83
C LEU A 627 12.97 -30.92 -14.90
N VAL A 628 13.18 -30.39 -16.12
CA VAL A 628 13.96 -29.14 -16.31
C VAL A 628 13.27 -27.98 -15.57
N THR A 629 11.95 -27.84 -15.73
CA THR A 629 11.18 -26.77 -15.07
C THR A 629 11.28 -26.86 -13.54
N PHE A 630 11.22 -28.07 -12.99
CA PHE A 630 11.36 -28.26 -11.55
C PHE A 630 12.74 -27.81 -11.05
N ALA A 631 13.83 -28.32 -11.69
CA ALA A 631 15.20 -28.08 -11.23
C ALA A 631 15.72 -26.65 -11.50
N THR A 632 15.29 -26.00 -12.59
CA THR A 632 15.85 -24.71 -13.00
C THR A 632 14.94 -23.51 -12.76
N ILE A 633 13.63 -23.74 -12.55
CA ILE A 633 12.63 -22.65 -12.46
C ILE A 633 11.79 -22.76 -11.19
N GLY A 634 11.00 -23.83 -11.04
CA GLY A 634 9.95 -23.91 -10.03
C GLY A 634 10.49 -23.88 -8.59
N ALA A 635 11.33 -24.86 -8.25
CA ALA A 635 11.92 -24.94 -6.93
C ALA A 635 12.86 -23.75 -6.61
N PRO A 636 13.79 -23.34 -7.50
CA PRO A 636 14.61 -22.16 -7.27
C PRO A 636 13.79 -20.88 -7.07
N ALA A 637 12.78 -20.65 -7.91
CA ALA A 637 11.92 -19.47 -7.82
C ALA A 637 11.19 -19.36 -6.48
N PHE A 638 10.73 -20.50 -5.95
CA PHE A 638 10.09 -20.57 -4.65
C PHE A 638 11.04 -20.16 -3.51
N PHE A 639 12.25 -20.70 -3.47
CA PHE A 639 13.23 -20.36 -2.43
C PHE A 639 13.72 -18.92 -2.56
N LEU A 640 13.99 -18.43 -3.76
CA LEU A 640 14.39 -17.05 -4.02
C LEU A 640 13.30 -16.04 -3.66
N ALA A 641 12.01 -16.42 -3.76
CA ALA A 641 10.91 -15.55 -3.35
C ALA A 641 10.86 -15.27 -1.85
N LEU A 642 11.50 -16.11 -1.03
CA LEU A 642 11.54 -15.97 0.43
C LEU A 642 12.76 -15.16 0.92
N GLU A 643 13.69 -14.87 0.06
CA GLU A 643 14.95 -14.18 0.40
C GLU A 643 14.72 -12.71 0.79
N PRO A 644 15.47 -12.17 1.79
CA PRO A 644 15.51 -10.75 2.04
C PRO A 644 16.27 -10.02 0.92
N ASN A 645 15.58 -9.19 0.16
CA ASN A 645 16.17 -8.34 -0.88
C ASN A 645 15.58 -6.93 -0.76
N HIS A 646 16.40 -5.96 -0.41
CA HIS A 646 15.97 -4.59 -0.12
C HIS A 646 16.52 -3.58 -1.13
N GLU A 647 17.04 -4.02 -2.25
CA GLU A 647 17.55 -3.17 -3.32
C GLU A 647 16.46 -2.23 -3.85
N LEU A 648 16.88 -1.04 -4.30
CA LEU A 648 15.99 -0.06 -4.92
C LEU A 648 15.33 -0.64 -6.19
N VAL A 649 14.02 -0.49 -6.27
CA VAL A 649 13.24 -0.92 -7.45
C VAL A 649 13.24 0.19 -8.48
N HIS A 650 13.96 -0.01 -9.58
CA HIS A 650 14.01 0.94 -10.68
C HIS A 650 13.24 0.46 -11.92
N GLY A 651 12.60 1.40 -12.61
CA GLY A 651 12.00 1.18 -13.92
C GLY A 651 10.73 0.30 -13.90
N LYS A 652 10.25 -0.04 -15.10
CA LYS A 652 9.02 -0.82 -15.29
C LYS A 652 9.27 -2.31 -15.04
N PHE A 653 8.35 -2.98 -14.35
CA PHE A 653 8.44 -4.39 -13.99
C PHE A 653 8.74 -5.29 -15.21
N MET A 654 7.90 -5.27 -16.22
CA MET A 654 8.02 -6.14 -17.38
C MET A 654 9.33 -5.92 -18.16
N ARG A 655 9.77 -4.65 -18.28
CA ARG A 655 11.06 -4.34 -18.95
C ARG A 655 12.23 -4.97 -18.23
N ASN A 656 12.23 -4.93 -16.90
CA ASN A 656 13.30 -5.52 -16.09
C ASN A 656 13.30 -7.05 -16.19
N VAL A 657 12.13 -7.66 -16.16
CA VAL A 657 11.95 -9.11 -16.31
C VAL A 657 12.40 -9.58 -17.69
N LEU A 658 11.94 -8.94 -18.76
CA LEU A 658 12.31 -9.29 -20.14
C LEU A 658 13.81 -9.11 -20.39
N ARG A 659 14.42 -8.04 -19.86
CA ARG A 659 15.87 -7.81 -20.01
C ARG A 659 16.70 -8.96 -19.44
N LYS A 660 16.24 -9.56 -18.32
CA LYS A 660 16.93 -10.69 -17.69
C LYS A 660 16.59 -12.03 -18.35
N ALA A 661 15.36 -12.19 -18.84
CA ALA A 661 14.89 -13.46 -19.40
C ALA A 661 15.27 -13.67 -20.87
N LEU A 662 15.33 -12.61 -21.67
CA LEU A 662 15.53 -12.69 -23.12
C LEU A 662 16.86 -13.35 -23.51
N PRO A 663 18.02 -12.99 -22.91
CA PRO A 663 19.26 -13.67 -23.25
C PRO A 663 19.22 -15.17 -23.00
N GLY A 664 18.65 -15.61 -21.87
CA GLY A 664 18.52 -17.03 -21.54
C GLY A 664 17.59 -17.76 -22.51
N GLY A 665 16.40 -17.20 -22.76
CA GLY A 665 15.43 -17.79 -23.70
C GLY A 665 15.95 -17.87 -25.13
N LEU A 666 16.70 -16.87 -25.58
CA LEU A 666 17.37 -16.91 -26.89
C LEU A 666 18.50 -17.94 -26.94
N THR A 667 19.28 -18.09 -25.83
CA THR A 667 20.33 -19.14 -25.75
C THR A 667 19.72 -20.52 -25.87
N ASP A 668 18.67 -20.83 -25.09
CA ASP A 668 17.96 -22.10 -25.18
C ASP A 668 17.43 -22.34 -26.60
N PHE A 669 16.79 -21.34 -27.17
CA PHE A 669 16.27 -21.42 -28.52
C PHE A 669 17.34 -21.74 -29.57
N LEU A 670 18.45 -20.96 -29.57
CA LEU A 670 19.53 -21.14 -30.55
C LEU A 670 20.19 -22.50 -30.43
N LEU A 671 20.49 -22.94 -29.21
CA LEU A 671 21.18 -24.24 -29.03
C LEU A 671 20.27 -25.42 -29.35
N VAL A 672 18.98 -25.36 -29.01
CA VAL A 672 18.00 -26.39 -29.39
C VAL A 672 17.80 -26.40 -30.90
N PHE A 673 17.73 -25.23 -31.54
CA PHE A 673 17.65 -25.14 -33.00
C PHE A 673 18.91 -25.70 -33.68
N CYS A 674 20.11 -25.41 -33.15
CA CYS A 674 21.35 -26.04 -33.62
C CYS A 674 21.32 -27.57 -33.42
N ALA A 675 20.85 -28.08 -32.29
CA ALA A 675 20.73 -29.51 -32.04
C ALA A 675 19.84 -30.20 -33.06
N GLN A 676 18.71 -29.60 -33.42
CA GLN A 676 17.85 -30.10 -34.50
C GLN A 676 18.52 -30.05 -35.88
N GLY A 677 19.27 -28.94 -36.14
CA GLY A 677 20.07 -28.80 -37.35
C GLY A 677 21.16 -29.88 -37.48
N PHE A 678 21.89 -30.18 -36.41
CA PHE A 678 22.84 -31.29 -36.36
C PHE A 678 22.15 -32.65 -36.50
N GLY A 679 20.99 -32.83 -35.84
CA GLY A 679 20.18 -34.06 -35.99
C GLY A 679 19.85 -34.32 -37.45
N TYR A 680 19.38 -33.29 -38.16
CA TYR A 680 19.10 -33.40 -39.59
C TYR A 680 20.33 -33.64 -40.45
N ALA A 681 21.47 -32.92 -40.17
CA ALA A 681 22.69 -32.99 -40.97
C ALA A 681 23.43 -34.31 -40.80
N PHE A 682 23.37 -34.94 -39.62
CA PHE A 682 24.07 -36.20 -39.28
C PHE A 682 23.14 -37.41 -39.16
N ASP A 683 21.89 -37.26 -39.56
CA ASP A 683 20.87 -38.33 -39.54
C ASP A 683 20.71 -38.96 -38.14
N ILE A 684 20.73 -38.14 -37.11
CA ILE A 684 20.60 -38.56 -35.71
C ILE A 684 19.09 -38.82 -35.42
N PRO A 685 18.75 -39.98 -34.82
CA PRO A 685 17.34 -40.28 -34.46
C PRO A 685 16.69 -39.21 -33.62
N SER A 686 15.41 -38.94 -33.88
CA SER A 686 14.66 -37.85 -33.24
C SER A 686 14.59 -37.95 -31.72
N ASP A 687 14.58 -39.13 -31.14
CA ASP A 687 14.60 -39.41 -29.71
C ASP A 687 15.97 -39.12 -29.08
N MET A 688 17.09 -39.33 -29.81
CA MET A 688 18.42 -38.89 -29.42
C MET A 688 18.50 -37.35 -29.45
N VAL A 689 17.97 -36.68 -30.48
CA VAL A 689 17.90 -35.21 -30.56
C VAL A 689 17.11 -34.65 -29.39
N GLY A 690 15.95 -35.25 -29.03
CA GLY A 690 15.17 -34.89 -27.86
C GLY A 690 15.94 -34.99 -26.54
N THR A 691 16.78 -36.05 -26.44
CA THR A 691 17.69 -36.23 -25.27
C THR A 691 18.75 -35.16 -25.22
N ILE A 692 19.43 -34.86 -26.34
CA ILE A 692 20.44 -33.78 -26.43
C ILE A 692 19.81 -32.43 -26.04
N CYS A 693 18.65 -32.11 -26.64
CA CYS A 693 17.94 -30.86 -26.33
C CYS A 693 17.59 -30.74 -24.85
N THR A 694 17.14 -31.83 -24.22
CA THR A 694 16.79 -31.83 -22.78
C THR A 694 18.00 -31.55 -21.88
N LEU A 695 19.15 -32.17 -22.18
CA LEU A 695 20.38 -31.97 -21.43
C LEU A 695 20.96 -30.57 -21.64
N VAL A 696 20.85 -30.01 -22.85
CA VAL A 696 21.31 -28.66 -23.18
C VAL A 696 20.48 -27.62 -22.41
N ILE A 697 19.13 -27.69 -22.45
CA ILE A 697 18.30 -26.72 -21.71
C ILE A 697 18.42 -26.86 -20.19
N LEU A 698 18.69 -28.08 -19.68
CA LEU A 698 19.01 -28.27 -18.26
C LEU A 698 20.30 -27.53 -17.88
N CYS A 699 21.35 -27.69 -18.68
CA CYS A 699 22.64 -27.03 -18.46
C CYS A 699 22.51 -25.48 -18.53
N VAL A 700 21.88 -24.97 -19.59
CA VAL A 700 21.63 -23.52 -19.74
C VAL A 700 20.78 -22.99 -18.60
N GLY A 701 19.72 -23.72 -18.20
CA GLY A 701 18.87 -23.34 -17.07
C GLY A 701 19.64 -23.23 -15.75
N LEU A 702 20.62 -24.15 -15.49
CA LEU A 702 21.49 -24.08 -14.33
C LEU A 702 22.51 -22.93 -14.42
N GLN A 703 22.99 -22.57 -15.63
CA GLN A 703 23.82 -21.38 -15.85
C GLN A 703 23.03 -20.09 -15.63
N ILE A 704 21.79 -20.01 -16.08
CA ILE A 704 20.88 -18.88 -15.83
C ILE A 704 20.62 -18.74 -14.32
N LEU A 705 20.35 -19.86 -13.64
CA LEU A 705 20.17 -19.87 -12.19
C LEU A 705 21.44 -19.39 -11.46
N TRP A 706 22.64 -19.80 -11.93
CA TRP A 706 23.91 -19.25 -11.45
C TRP A 706 23.95 -17.73 -11.57
N GLY A 707 23.64 -17.18 -12.73
CA GLY A 707 23.58 -15.74 -12.98
C GLY A 707 22.58 -15.00 -12.07
N VAL A 708 21.44 -15.61 -11.78
CA VAL A 708 20.41 -15.06 -10.87
C VAL A 708 20.88 -15.09 -9.41
N CYS A 709 21.75 -16.02 -9.04
CA CYS A 709 22.29 -16.16 -7.69
C CYS A 709 23.48 -15.23 -7.39
N ILE A 710 23.99 -14.49 -8.34
CA ILE A 710 25.08 -13.52 -8.12
C ILE A 710 24.53 -12.22 -7.47
N PRO A 711 25.16 -11.73 -6.36
CA PRO A 711 26.30 -12.27 -5.60
C PRO A 711 25.90 -13.48 -4.75
N PHE A 712 26.76 -14.48 -4.69
CA PHE A 712 26.48 -15.71 -3.97
C PHE A 712 26.46 -15.50 -2.47
N THR A 713 25.33 -15.85 -1.85
CA THR A 713 25.18 -16.03 -0.41
C THR A 713 25.23 -17.52 -0.04
N PRO A 714 25.38 -17.91 1.23
CA PRO A 714 25.27 -19.32 1.62
C PRO A 714 23.95 -19.98 1.17
N LEU A 715 22.85 -19.22 1.17
CA LEU A 715 21.56 -19.69 0.66
C LEU A 715 21.62 -19.94 -0.86
N HIS A 716 22.26 -19.05 -1.63
CA HIS A 716 22.41 -19.21 -3.07
C HIS A 716 23.24 -20.42 -3.43
N TRP A 717 24.33 -20.70 -2.70
CA TRP A 717 25.11 -21.92 -2.85
C TRP A 717 24.28 -23.18 -2.59
N ALA A 718 23.45 -23.16 -1.53
CA ALA A 718 22.57 -24.27 -1.20
C ALA A 718 21.49 -24.47 -2.29
N ILE A 719 20.86 -23.39 -2.79
CA ILE A 719 19.85 -23.46 -3.84
C ILE A 719 20.49 -24.01 -5.13
N TRP A 720 21.55 -23.36 -5.63
CA TRP A 720 22.17 -23.78 -6.88
C TRP A 720 22.73 -25.20 -6.82
N GLY A 721 23.44 -25.54 -5.73
CA GLY A 721 24.01 -26.86 -5.53
C GLY A 721 22.95 -27.96 -5.43
N SER A 722 21.90 -27.76 -4.63
CA SER A 722 20.82 -28.72 -4.51
C SER A 722 20.03 -28.90 -5.82
N MET A 723 19.82 -27.82 -6.57
CA MET A 723 19.12 -27.88 -7.86
C MET A 723 19.97 -28.55 -8.94
N THR A 724 21.29 -28.34 -8.92
CA THR A 724 22.23 -29.04 -9.79
C THR A 724 22.20 -30.56 -9.50
N VAL A 725 22.28 -30.94 -8.22
CA VAL A 725 22.16 -32.34 -7.83
C VAL A 725 20.79 -32.93 -8.19
N ALA A 726 19.70 -32.18 -7.97
CA ALA A 726 18.34 -32.65 -8.32
C ALA A 726 18.15 -32.76 -9.84
N GLY A 727 18.67 -31.81 -10.62
CA GLY A 727 18.57 -31.85 -12.08
C GLY A 727 19.40 -32.97 -12.70
N VAL A 728 20.68 -33.01 -12.41
CA VAL A 728 21.61 -34.05 -12.92
C VAL A 728 21.25 -35.42 -12.34
N GLY A 729 21.05 -35.49 -11.02
CA GLY A 729 20.64 -36.74 -10.36
C GLY A 729 19.27 -37.23 -10.83
N GLY A 730 18.33 -36.30 -11.10
CA GLY A 730 17.01 -36.60 -11.67
C GLY A 730 17.10 -37.28 -13.05
N VAL A 731 18.03 -36.82 -13.90
CA VAL A 731 18.28 -37.51 -15.21
C VAL A 731 18.67 -38.97 -15.00
N PHE A 732 19.55 -39.27 -14.03
CA PHE A 732 19.97 -40.66 -13.75
C PHE A 732 18.91 -41.47 -12.99
N LEU A 733 18.31 -40.91 -11.95
CA LEU A 733 17.33 -41.60 -11.11
C LEU A 733 16.02 -41.89 -11.85
N LEU A 734 15.58 -40.95 -12.69
CA LEU A 734 14.36 -41.06 -13.47
C LEU A 734 14.62 -41.56 -14.90
N ALA A 735 15.85 -41.96 -15.24
CA ALA A 735 16.23 -42.45 -16.58
C ALA A 735 15.30 -43.59 -17.11
N ARG A 736 14.74 -44.40 -16.19
CA ARG A 736 13.78 -45.46 -16.54
C ARG A 736 12.38 -44.92 -16.90
N TRP A 737 12.03 -43.74 -16.44
CA TRP A 737 10.70 -43.13 -16.60
C TRP A 737 10.73 -41.98 -17.60
N LEU A 738 11.88 -41.27 -17.69
CA LEU A 738 12.10 -40.21 -18.66
C LEU A 738 12.31 -40.83 -20.05
N PRO A 739 11.70 -40.31 -21.10
CA PRO A 739 11.92 -40.70 -22.46
C PRO A 739 13.28 -40.22 -22.99
N LEU A 740 14.35 -40.65 -22.32
CA LEU A 740 15.74 -40.34 -22.68
C LEU A 740 16.39 -41.64 -23.20
N VAL A 741 17.08 -41.51 -24.32
CA VAL A 741 17.79 -42.64 -24.96
C VAL A 741 19.32 -42.50 -24.77
N ARG A 742 20.03 -43.61 -24.80
CA ARG A 742 21.47 -43.60 -24.78
C ARG A 742 22.01 -42.98 -26.05
N LEU A 743 22.94 -42.02 -25.87
CA LEU A 743 23.61 -41.36 -26.99
C LEU A 743 24.71 -42.28 -27.56
N ASP A 744 24.82 -42.34 -28.87
CA ASP A 744 25.93 -42.88 -29.58
C ASP A 744 27.15 -41.92 -29.57
N LEU A 745 28.23 -42.22 -30.26
CA LEU A 745 29.40 -41.38 -30.34
C LEU A 745 29.06 -40.03 -31.00
N GLY A 746 28.27 -40.06 -32.09
CA GLY A 746 27.85 -38.87 -32.83
C GLY A 746 27.01 -37.92 -31.98
N GLY A 747 25.95 -38.46 -31.34
CA GLY A 747 25.11 -37.71 -30.44
C GLY A 747 25.86 -37.15 -29.22
N THR A 748 26.80 -37.92 -28.67
CA THR A 748 27.64 -37.48 -27.57
C THR A 748 28.56 -36.30 -27.96
N LEU A 749 29.19 -36.35 -29.15
CA LEU A 749 29.99 -35.25 -29.66
C LEU A 749 29.16 -33.98 -29.88
N VAL A 750 28.00 -34.10 -30.48
CA VAL A 750 27.07 -32.95 -30.64
C VAL A 750 26.68 -32.36 -29.28
N LEU A 751 26.36 -33.19 -28.29
CA LEU A 751 26.04 -32.73 -26.95
C LEU A 751 27.24 -31.96 -26.34
N VAL A 752 28.43 -32.51 -26.39
CA VAL A 752 29.63 -31.85 -25.83
C VAL A 752 29.89 -30.48 -26.48
N VAL A 753 29.75 -30.39 -27.81
CA VAL A 753 29.91 -29.12 -28.55
C VAL A 753 28.88 -28.11 -28.10
N LEU A 754 27.61 -28.49 -28.01
CA LEU A 754 26.51 -27.58 -27.60
C LEU A 754 26.67 -27.15 -26.14
N LEU A 755 27.06 -28.02 -25.24
CA LEU A 755 27.37 -27.69 -23.85
C LEU A 755 28.55 -26.71 -23.75
N ALA A 756 29.60 -26.90 -24.54
CA ALA A 756 30.74 -25.98 -24.59
C ALA A 756 30.36 -24.60 -25.14
N LEU A 757 29.42 -24.55 -26.09
CA LEU A 757 28.91 -23.30 -26.66
C LEU A 757 27.88 -22.59 -25.76
N SER A 758 27.31 -23.26 -24.78
CA SER A 758 26.23 -22.72 -23.96
C SER A 758 26.65 -21.47 -23.17
N ALA A 759 27.74 -21.51 -22.46
CA ALA A 759 28.21 -20.41 -21.64
C ALA A 759 28.67 -19.17 -22.48
N PRO A 760 29.46 -19.34 -23.57
CA PRO A 760 29.80 -18.18 -24.42
C PRO A 760 28.59 -17.56 -25.11
N THR A 761 27.64 -18.36 -25.57
CA THR A 761 26.39 -17.86 -26.19
C THR A 761 25.57 -17.04 -25.19
N LEU A 762 25.37 -17.57 -23.99
CA LEU A 762 24.64 -16.86 -22.93
C LEU A 762 25.35 -15.55 -22.57
N ALA A 763 26.67 -15.58 -22.33
CA ALA A 763 27.44 -14.40 -21.99
C ALA A 763 27.41 -13.36 -23.12
N GLY A 764 27.53 -13.78 -24.38
CA GLY A 764 27.46 -12.91 -25.55
C GLY A 764 26.09 -12.21 -25.67
N LEU A 765 25.00 -12.95 -25.48
CA LEU A 765 23.66 -12.38 -25.54
C LEU A 765 23.37 -11.44 -24.35
N VAL A 766 23.87 -11.74 -23.16
CA VAL A 766 23.77 -10.84 -22.00
C VAL A 766 24.52 -9.54 -22.30
N PHE A 767 25.78 -9.62 -22.76
CA PHE A 767 26.59 -8.46 -23.13
C PHE A 767 25.91 -7.61 -24.21
N MET A 768 25.39 -8.24 -25.25
CA MET A 768 24.67 -7.55 -26.34
C MET A 768 23.42 -6.82 -25.81
N GLY A 769 22.66 -7.49 -24.92
CA GLY A 769 21.47 -6.91 -24.28
C GLY A 769 21.79 -5.67 -23.43
N GLU A 770 22.88 -5.71 -22.65
CA GLU A 770 23.34 -4.57 -21.85
C GLU A 770 23.79 -3.41 -22.72
N ARG A 771 24.55 -3.68 -23.79
CA ARG A 771 25.02 -2.65 -24.72
C ARG A 771 23.88 -1.96 -25.47
N LEU A 772 22.89 -2.71 -25.95
CA LEU A 772 21.68 -2.19 -26.58
C LEU A 772 20.89 -1.31 -25.61
N HIS A 773 20.79 -1.73 -24.35
CA HIS A 773 20.11 -0.93 -23.34
C HIS A 773 20.82 0.40 -23.06
N GLY A 774 22.14 0.39 -22.97
CA GLY A 774 22.96 1.60 -22.86
C GLY A 774 22.70 2.57 -24.02
N MET A 775 22.76 2.09 -25.24
CA MET A 775 22.50 2.92 -26.44
C MET A 775 21.09 3.53 -26.46
N VAL A 776 20.08 2.76 -26.07
CA VAL A 776 18.68 3.26 -26.02
C VAL A 776 18.52 4.33 -24.94
N ASN A 777 19.15 4.17 -23.78
CA ASN A 777 19.11 5.18 -22.72
C ASN A 777 19.85 6.47 -23.13
N ASP A 778 21.02 6.36 -23.75
CA ASP A 778 21.77 7.51 -24.28
C ASP A 778 20.97 8.26 -25.36
N TRP A 779 20.30 7.54 -26.23
CA TRP A 779 19.43 8.13 -27.24
C TRP A 779 18.25 8.88 -26.62
N LYS A 780 17.60 8.30 -25.60
CA LYS A 780 16.51 8.95 -24.86
C LYS A 780 16.98 10.20 -24.14
N ASN A 781 18.14 10.14 -23.48
CA ASN A 781 18.72 11.29 -22.79
C ASN A 781 19.11 12.41 -23.77
N LYS A 782 19.64 12.07 -24.95
CA LYS A 782 19.93 13.04 -26.02
C LYS A 782 18.66 13.68 -26.56
N LYS A 783 17.57 12.91 -26.70
CA LYS A 783 16.27 13.43 -27.15
C LYS A 783 15.63 14.35 -26.10
N ALA A 784 15.71 14.00 -24.82
CA ALA A 784 15.23 14.85 -23.71
C ALA A 784 15.98 16.19 -23.64
N ARG A 785 17.33 16.17 -23.85
CA ARG A 785 18.14 17.40 -23.89
C ARG A 785 17.91 18.28 -25.12
N LYS A 786 17.28 17.78 -26.18
CA LYS A 786 16.90 18.59 -27.38
C LYS A 786 15.54 19.26 -27.24
N HIS A 787 14.75 18.92 -26.23
CA HIS A 787 13.43 19.49 -25.97
C HIS A 787 13.41 20.39 -24.70
N VAL A 788 14.55 20.60 -24.07
CA VAL A 788 14.85 21.65 -23.08
C VAL A 788 15.70 22.74 -23.78
#